data_b371e155f6045812216e4eab2d39cc8f
#
_entry.id   b371e155f6045812216e4eab2d39cc8f
#
_cell.length_a   1.000
_cell.length_b   1.000
_cell.length_c   1.000
_cell.angle_alpha   90.00
_cell.angle_beta   90.00
_cell.angle_gamma   90.00
#
_symmetry.space_group_name_H-M   'P 1'
#
loop_
_entity.id
_entity.type
_entity.pdbx_description
1 polymer ?
#
loop_
_entity_poly.entity_id
_entity_poly.type
_entity_poly.pdbx_seq_one_letter_code
_entity_poly.pdbx_strand_id
1 'polypeptide(L)'
;MKNLSAAEITDLQNGVYKGVCLQGYYEKGDTPAPVIYYLSSTAGTDDAGSIIETGGIKLEHNFAHDLDVSYFGVKGDGTYNDTPFILSYFKYVNANNLYWVIPGKCKVVVKQSFEMKTSGRCDGKFILIKENSEVAITVARRFNGEVVDISAWEPANMKRGSLDVGFSNKGIANLNFNSNEVLIERAGADSYTKREFIRTNNGQLTTPLVCDYNVKDKLTVTKYVVEEAIVIDNLYIEAAVNLNDYKYLFVNRDNVTLNNPRIINNIDGKSGGVGLEIMKCADVLINSPFIKGFNKEGVGYGIVNYESIGVVINDGNVVECRHGYTGCYSVDVTINRGVWEEGIDDHWTDRFTINNPTIKTGFALAAFQFAGNDITINSAVVNGKARLFFGIRYDTPSLGGIININNPIFNTYSVEDIYLFALTSPGGITDPQGFSEDTKPKFPDSINIIKPIINTDAKLIYCYNLGAINTEYTNVKHLKITDTILTAKAESVYVAALIIKDSINQKKRNTTIEIEGRLTTNVINTKSVYIYSRTNDYDNRADVFLRNCFGYKTFRFGGFGIKNVIVDGGEVVNFENDNTFGDFSTSNIQFKNVEWKGGTIENLSHTLFQSCVFTGNYVFSSADQVSFANNIKYASVSGLPANIVNSMKPPFV
;
A
#
# COMPACT_ATOMS: atom_id res chain seq x y z
N MET A 1 12.61 2.38 50.34
CA MET A 1 11.63 3.25 51.00
C MET A 1 10.96 2.67 52.22
N LYS A 2 10.93 1.38 52.40
CA LYS A 2 10.30 0.76 53.58
C LYS A 2 11.16 0.75 54.85
N ASN A 3 12.21 1.57 54.92
CA ASN A 3 13.23 1.55 55.99
C ASN A 3 13.15 2.74 56.93
N LEU A 4 12.02 3.48 56.97
CA LEU A 4 11.82 4.45 58.05
C LEU A 4 11.62 3.73 59.37
N SER A 5 12.36 4.12 60.38
CA SER A 5 12.18 3.64 61.73
C SER A 5 10.86 4.17 62.34
N ALA A 6 10.37 3.50 63.38
CA ALA A 6 9.17 3.95 64.07
C ALA A 6 9.36 5.37 64.69
N ALA A 7 10.57 5.71 65.08
CA ALA A 7 10.89 7.05 65.59
C ALA A 7 10.79 8.11 64.49
N GLU A 8 11.36 7.87 63.29
CA GLU A 8 11.29 8.78 62.14
C GLU A 8 9.83 8.97 61.64
N ILE A 9 9.01 7.91 61.66
CA ILE A 9 7.61 7.98 61.36
C ILE A 9 6.86 8.89 62.36
N THR A 10 7.16 8.70 63.66
CA THR A 10 6.59 9.53 64.74
C THR A 10 6.99 10.97 64.59
N ASP A 11 8.27 11.25 64.29
CA ASP A 11 8.79 12.61 64.10
C ASP A 11 8.15 13.30 62.87
N LEU A 12 7.88 12.58 61.79
CA LEU A 12 7.12 13.07 60.64
C LEU A 12 5.68 13.41 61.03
N GLN A 13 5.01 12.51 61.77
CA GLN A 13 3.61 12.74 62.21
C GLN A 13 3.48 13.93 63.17
N ASN A 14 4.50 14.14 64.03
CA ASN A 14 4.55 15.25 64.96
C ASN A 14 5.05 16.57 64.31
N GLY A 15 5.38 16.57 63.03
CA GLY A 15 5.86 17.76 62.32
C GLY A 15 7.29 18.18 62.65
N VAL A 16 8.08 17.33 63.31
CA VAL A 16 9.51 17.54 63.55
C VAL A 16 10.25 17.65 62.22
N TYR A 17 9.89 16.79 61.31
CA TYR A 17 10.36 16.83 59.92
C TYR A 17 9.18 17.09 58.95
N LYS A 18 9.41 17.92 57.94
CA LYS A 18 8.38 18.23 56.92
C LYS A 18 8.35 17.26 55.77
N GLY A 19 9.41 16.46 55.62
CA GLY A 19 9.52 15.50 54.51
C GLY A 19 10.72 14.57 54.63
N VAL A 20 10.84 13.63 53.73
CA VAL A 20 11.88 12.62 53.64
C VAL A 20 12.61 12.74 52.32
N CYS A 21 13.94 12.82 52.34
CA CYS A 21 14.74 12.79 51.13
C CYS A 21 15.14 11.35 50.82
N LEU A 22 14.55 10.76 49.79
CA LEU A 22 14.88 9.43 49.32
C LEU A 22 16.08 9.50 48.37
N GLN A 23 17.14 8.79 48.71
CA GLN A 23 18.39 8.75 47.94
C GLN A 23 18.37 7.79 46.76
N GLY A 24 17.28 7.06 46.59
CA GLY A 24 16.98 6.08 45.57
C GLY A 24 15.72 5.30 45.92
N TYR A 25 15.27 4.40 45.05
CA TYR A 25 14.05 3.60 45.25
C TYR A 25 14.32 2.32 46.10
N TYR A 26 15.21 1.46 45.65
CA TYR A 26 15.62 0.25 46.34
C TYR A 26 16.91 0.46 47.10
N GLU A 27 17.87 1.18 46.51
CA GLU A 27 19.17 1.49 47.07
C GLU A 27 19.61 2.90 46.65
N LYS A 28 20.63 3.42 47.35
CA LYS A 28 21.14 4.76 47.08
C LYS A 28 21.70 4.85 45.65
N GLY A 29 21.16 5.77 44.85
CA GLY A 29 21.67 6.08 43.51
C GLY A 29 21.05 5.25 42.39
N ASP A 30 20.01 4.46 42.65
CA ASP A 30 19.25 3.70 41.62
C ASP A 30 18.19 4.53 40.92
N THR A 31 17.98 5.79 41.31
CA THR A 31 17.17 6.80 40.61
C THR A 31 18.05 7.95 40.12
N PRO A 32 17.64 8.71 39.08
CA PRO A 32 18.42 9.81 38.51
C PRO A 32 18.85 10.89 39.51
N ALA A 33 18.00 11.17 40.51
CA ALA A 33 18.30 12.11 41.58
C ALA A 33 17.52 11.73 42.85
N PRO A 34 18.00 12.20 44.05
CA PRO A 34 17.21 12.12 45.27
C PRO A 34 15.89 12.91 45.14
N VAL A 35 14.82 12.39 45.76
CA VAL A 35 13.49 12.99 45.73
C VAL A 35 12.99 13.25 47.14
N ILE A 36 12.42 14.44 47.38
CA ILE A 36 11.82 14.79 48.66
C ILE A 36 10.32 14.45 48.63
N TYR A 37 9.93 13.56 49.53
CA TYR A 37 8.52 13.24 49.77
C TYR A 37 8.02 13.95 51.03
N TYR A 38 6.80 14.41 50.97
CA TYR A 38 6.16 15.07 52.10
C TYR A 38 5.08 14.15 52.69
N LEU A 39 4.74 14.35 53.97
CA LEU A 39 3.59 13.66 54.57
C LEU A 39 2.34 14.01 53.79
N SER A 40 1.68 13.04 53.24
CA SER A 40 0.46 13.25 52.43
C SER A 40 -0.75 13.52 53.32
N SER A 41 -1.50 14.56 52.98
CA SER A 41 -2.83 14.82 53.53
C SER A 41 -3.95 14.27 52.67
N THR A 42 -3.62 13.67 51.51
CA THR A 42 -4.61 13.16 50.55
C THR A 42 -5.06 11.74 50.86
N ALA A 43 -6.28 11.40 50.41
CA ALA A 43 -6.84 10.04 50.53
C ALA A 43 -6.32 9.07 49.43
N GLY A 44 -5.27 9.43 48.69
CA GLY A 44 -4.70 8.63 47.59
C GLY A 44 -4.22 7.25 48.06
N THR A 45 -4.19 6.31 47.13
CA THR A 45 -3.63 4.95 47.35
C THR A 45 -2.17 4.91 46.94
N ASP A 46 -1.39 4.04 47.55
CA ASP A 46 -0.02 3.73 47.16
C ASP A 46 0.02 3.32 45.68
N ASP A 47 0.73 4.12 44.86
CA ASP A 47 0.90 3.89 43.42
C ASP A 47 2.37 3.49 43.10
N ALA A 48 3.14 3.18 44.13
CA ALA A 48 4.55 2.81 44.07
C ALA A 48 5.47 3.93 43.57
N GLY A 49 4.99 5.15 43.40
CA GLY A 49 5.78 6.26 42.89
C GLY A 49 5.41 7.60 43.50
N SER A 50 4.29 8.20 43.05
CA SER A 50 3.87 9.53 43.54
C SER A 50 3.33 9.49 44.95
N ILE A 51 2.69 8.40 45.36
CA ILE A 51 2.21 8.13 46.72
C ILE A 51 2.76 6.79 47.17
N ILE A 52 3.41 6.80 48.34
CA ILE A 52 4.03 5.61 48.92
C ILE A 52 3.54 5.45 50.36
N GLU A 53 3.05 4.26 50.68
CA GLU A 53 2.59 3.93 52.02
C GLU A 53 3.65 3.12 52.76
N THR A 54 4.07 3.62 53.93
CA THR A 54 5.07 2.97 54.79
C THR A 54 4.77 3.25 56.24
N GLY A 55 4.79 2.20 57.12
CA GLY A 55 4.60 2.35 58.56
C GLY A 55 3.31 3.04 58.99
N GLY A 56 2.23 2.92 58.17
CA GLY A 56 0.94 3.52 58.46
C GLY A 56 0.86 5.02 58.13
N ILE A 57 1.87 5.60 57.48
CA ILE A 57 1.84 6.95 56.90
C ILE A 57 1.91 6.91 55.39
N LYS A 58 1.38 7.95 54.74
CA LYS A 58 1.53 8.17 53.29
C LYS A 58 2.45 9.32 53.02
N LEU A 59 3.38 9.09 52.14
CA LEU A 59 4.35 10.08 51.62
C LEU A 59 3.99 10.39 50.19
N GLU A 60 3.98 11.67 49.79
CA GLU A 60 3.66 12.09 48.43
C GLU A 60 4.74 12.98 47.84
N HIS A 61 4.94 12.82 46.53
CA HIS A 61 5.72 13.72 45.69
C HIS A 61 5.00 13.96 44.38
N ASN A 62 4.90 15.23 43.97
CA ASN A 62 4.35 15.62 42.69
C ASN A 62 5.48 15.76 41.67
N PHE A 63 5.62 14.75 40.82
CA PHE A 63 6.58 14.78 39.72
C PHE A 63 6.16 15.81 38.67
N ALA A 64 7.13 16.51 38.11
CA ALA A 64 6.98 17.43 37.01
C ALA A 64 8.06 17.16 35.96
N HIS A 65 7.80 17.59 34.71
CA HIS A 65 8.74 17.42 33.59
C HIS A 65 8.99 15.96 33.20
N ASP A 66 10.20 15.63 32.80
CA ASP A 66 10.59 14.30 32.34
C ASP A 66 10.63 13.32 33.51
N LEU A 67 9.79 12.31 33.45
CA LEU A 67 9.70 11.32 34.52
C LEU A 67 10.40 10.02 34.14
N ASP A 68 11.46 9.69 34.90
CA ASP A 68 12.17 8.42 34.75
C ASP A 68 11.38 7.30 35.45
N VAL A 69 11.30 6.16 34.77
CA VAL A 69 10.53 4.99 35.23
C VAL A 69 11.03 4.41 36.56
N SER A 70 12.32 4.61 36.89
CA SER A 70 12.92 4.11 38.14
C SER A 70 12.32 4.71 39.40
N TYR A 71 11.73 5.91 39.31
CA TYR A 71 11.02 6.54 40.45
C TYR A 71 9.73 5.77 40.83
N PHE A 72 9.25 4.88 39.99
CA PHE A 72 8.08 4.03 40.25
C PHE A 72 8.49 2.58 40.60
N GLY A 73 9.75 2.31 40.82
CA GLY A 73 10.25 1.01 41.27
C GLY A 73 10.43 -0.03 40.17
N VAL A 74 10.46 0.40 38.91
CA VAL A 74 10.83 -0.48 37.79
C VAL A 74 12.29 -0.86 37.94
N LYS A 75 12.57 -2.17 38.04
CA LYS A 75 13.95 -2.68 38.11
C LYS A 75 14.64 -2.68 36.76
N GLY A 76 13.93 -3.02 35.73
CA GLY A 76 14.41 -3.02 34.35
C GLY A 76 15.65 -3.90 34.14
N ASP A 77 15.79 -5.00 34.89
CA ASP A 77 16.91 -5.94 34.78
C ASP A 77 16.72 -7.00 33.67
N GLY A 78 15.55 -7.06 33.07
CA GLY A 78 15.19 -8.00 32.02
C GLY A 78 14.68 -9.36 32.53
N THR A 79 14.54 -9.53 33.84
CA THR A 79 14.09 -10.78 34.46
C THR A 79 12.95 -10.57 35.45
N TYR A 80 13.00 -9.48 36.19
CA TYR A 80 11.99 -9.13 37.17
C TYR A 80 10.66 -8.72 36.46
N ASN A 81 9.53 -9.12 37.01
CA ASN A 81 8.23 -8.71 36.50
C ASN A 81 7.93 -7.26 36.89
N ASP A 82 8.19 -6.33 35.99
CA ASP A 82 7.99 -4.89 36.19
C ASP A 82 6.53 -4.44 35.94
N THR A 83 5.63 -5.33 35.54
CA THR A 83 4.25 -5.00 35.13
C THR A 83 3.51 -4.11 36.13
N PRO A 84 3.45 -4.43 37.46
CA PRO A 84 2.69 -3.60 38.39
C PRO A 84 3.20 -2.15 38.45
N PHE A 85 4.52 -1.98 38.37
CA PHE A 85 5.19 -0.68 38.41
C PHE A 85 4.97 0.13 37.12
N ILE A 86 5.05 -0.53 35.97
CA ILE A 86 4.78 0.09 34.66
C ILE A 86 3.32 0.55 34.54
N LEU A 87 2.37 -0.24 35.02
CA LEU A 87 0.96 0.14 35.01
C LEU A 87 0.72 1.39 35.88
N SER A 88 1.28 1.43 37.08
CA SER A 88 1.22 2.60 37.97
C SER A 88 1.89 3.82 37.36
N TYR A 89 3.08 3.63 36.81
CA TYR A 89 3.86 4.68 36.14
C TYR A 89 3.09 5.33 34.99
N PHE A 90 2.60 4.55 34.03
CA PHE A 90 1.85 5.10 32.88
C PHE A 90 0.48 5.65 33.29
N LYS A 91 -0.16 5.11 34.33
CA LYS A 91 -1.36 5.70 34.91
C LYS A 91 -1.09 7.13 35.40
N TYR A 92 -0.01 7.32 36.15
CA TYR A 92 0.40 8.64 36.66
C TYR A 92 0.82 9.59 35.55
N VAL A 93 1.71 9.16 34.64
CA VAL A 93 2.20 9.93 33.49
C VAL A 93 1.05 10.42 32.62
N ASN A 94 0.11 9.53 32.27
CA ASN A 94 -1.03 9.84 31.44
C ASN A 94 -1.99 10.84 32.12
N ALA A 95 -2.22 10.71 33.43
CA ALA A 95 -3.09 11.59 34.19
C ALA A 95 -2.53 13.01 34.32
N ASN A 96 -1.21 13.15 34.44
CA ASN A 96 -0.52 14.42 34.68
C ASN A 96 0.11 15.02 33.41
N ASN A 97 -0.10 14.40 32.22
CA ASN A 97 0.47 14.83 30.95
C ASN A 97 1.99 15.01 30.97
N LEU A 98 2.71 14.08 31.58
CA LEU A 98 4.17 14.16 31.72
C LEU A 98 4.87 13.49 30.51
N TYR A 99 6.11 13.91 30.29
CA TYR A 99 7.00 13.24 29.35
C TYR A 99 7.63 12.02 30.05
N TRP A 100 7.48 10.82 29.46
CA TRP A 100 7.99 9.60 30.06
C TRP A 100 9.38 9.23 29.55
N VAL A 101 10.20 8.60 30.40
CA VAL A 101 11.56 8.18 30.06
C VAL A 101 11.82 6.74 30.52
N ILE A 102 12.23 5.90 29.58
CA ILE A 102 12.82 4.57 29.85
C ILE A 102 14.31 4.67 29.55
N PRO A 103 15.20 4.64 30.55
CA PRO A 103 16.63 4.86 30.36
C PRO A 103 17.33 3.68 29.66
N GLY A 104 18.46 3.93 28.98
CA GLY A 104 19.12 3.02 28.05
C GLY A 104 19.56 1.66 28.60
N LYS A 105 19.79 1.54 29.92
CA LYS A 105 20.12 0.26 30.55
C LYS A 105 18.90 -0.56 30.94
N CYS A 106 17.73 0.03 30.90
CA CYS A 106 16.50 -0.54 31.40
C CYS A 106 15.90 -1.55 30.38
N LYS A 107 15.64 -2.78 30.88
CA LYS A 107 14.96 -3.86 30.15
C LYS A 107 13.71 -4.24 30.92
N VAL A 108 12.60 -3.59 30.57
CA VAL A 108 11.33 -3.67 31.31
C VAL A 108 10.54 -4.90 30.91
N VAL A 109 10.33 -5.83 31.80
CA VAL A 109 9.52 -7.03 31.56
C VAL A 109 8.05 -6.74 31.82
N VAL A 110 7.22 -6.92 30.80
CA VAL A 110 5.78 -6.60 30.83
C VAL A 110 4.94 -7.84 30.48
N LYS A 111 3.96 -8.14 31.31
CA LYS A 111 3.06 -9.30 31.20
C LYS A 111 1.58 -8.91 31.02
N GLN A 112 1.28 -7.63 30.98
CA GLN A 112 -0.06 -7.08 30.75
C GLN A 112 0.00 -5.86 29.85
N SER A 113 -1.04 -5.62 29.07
CA SER A 113 -1.15 -4.46 28.21
C SER A 113 -1.24 -3.16 29.01
N PHE A 114 -0.71 -2.09 28.44
CA PHE A 114 -0.82 -0.74 29.00
C PHE A 114 -0.91 0.32 27.89
N GLU A 115 -1.31 1.53 28.30
CA GLU A 115 -1.54 2.65 27.40
C GLU A 115 -0.55 3.79 27.61
N MET A 116 -0.02 4.33 26.51
CA MET A 116 0.75 5.56 26.43
C MET A 116 -0.13 6.66 25.84
N LYS A 117 -0.34 7.77 26.54
CA LYS A 117 -1.17 8.90 26.10
C LYS A 117 -0.40 10.22 26.01
N THR A 118 0.91 10.18 26.22
CA THR A 118 1.80 11.34 26.25
C THR A 118 3.07 11.09 25.46
N SER A 119 3.81 12.14 25.18
CA SER A 119 5.14 12.05 24.57
C SER A 119 6.16 11.39 25.51
N GLY A 120 7.18 10.77 24.93
CA GLY A 120 8.24 10.20 25.72
C GLY A 120 9.33 9.51 24.90
N ARG A 121 10.30 8.94 25.61
CA ARG A 121 11.50 8.33 25.04
C ARG A 121 11.82 6.97 25.68
N CYS A 122 12.16 6.01 24.85
CA CYS A 122 12.62 4.70 25.27
C CYS A 122 14.05 4.45 24.77
N ASP A 123 15.04 4.79 25.55
CA ASP A 123 16.44 4.45 25.23
C ASP A 123 16.80 3.02 25.67
N GLY A 124 15.97 2.38 26.50
CA GLY A 124 16.01 0.99 26.89
C GLY A 124 15.17 0.08 25.99
N LYS A 125 14.49 -0.91 26.59
CA LYS A 125 13.52 -1.74 25.86
C LYS A 125 12.41 -2.31 26.75
N PHE A 126 11.27 -2.58 26.14
CA PHE A 126 10.21 -3.42 26.70
C PHE A 126 10.37 -4.86 26.24
N ILE A 127 10.25 -5.80 27.15
CA ILE A 127 10.21 -7.24 26.88
C ILE A 127 8.82 -7.74 27.18
N LEU A 128 8.07 -8.09 26.12
CA LEU A 128 6.69 -8.57 26.26
C LEU A 128 6.69 -10.08 26.52
N ILE A 129 6.04 -10.51 27.60
CA ILE A 129 5.87 -11.91 27.98
C ILE A 129 4.38 -12.20 28.14
N LYS A 130 3.86 -13.12 27.34
CA LYS A 130 2.49 -13.60 27.47
C LYS A 130 2.39 -14.61 28.60
N GLU A 131 1.46 -14.40 29.53
CA GLU A 131 1.05 -15.43 30.51
C GLU A 131 -0.35 -15.96 30.17
N ASN A 132 -1.41 -15.17 30.38
CA ASN A 132 -2.79 -15.62 30.25
C ASN A 132 -3.64 -14.75 29.28
N SER A 133 -3.15 -13.62 28.83
CA SER A 133 -3.86 -12.67 27.98
C SER A 133 -2.94 -12.02 26.97
N GLU A 134 -3.52 -11.32 26.02
CA GLU A 134 -2.78 -10.48 25.06
C GLU A 134 -1.96 -9.42 25.81
N VAL A 135 -0.74 -9.21 25.33
CA VAL A 135 0.13 -8.15 25.86
C VAL A 135 0.48 -7.23 24.70
N ALA A 136 -0.03 -6.03 24.74
CA ALA A 136 0.22 -4.99 23.76
C ALA A 136 0.56 -3.67 24.44
N ILE A 137 1.41 -2.88 23.80
CA ILE A 137 1.60 -1.48 24.15
C ILE A 137 0.69 -0.68 23.23
N THR A 138 -0.18 0.16 23.80
CA THR A 138 -1.12 0.96 23.03
C THR A 138 -0.78 2.45 23.14
N VAL A 139 -0.59 3.10 22.01
CA VAL A 139 -0.60 4.57 21.93
C VAL A 139 -2.05 5.00 21.79
N ALA A 140 -2.67 5.38 22.90
CA ALA A 140 -4.10 5.52 23.03
C ALA A 140 -4.60 6.97 23.04
N ARG A 141 -5.82 7.16 22.59
CA ARG A 141 -6.58 8.40 22.79
C ARG A 141 -6.83 8.66 24.27
N ARG A 142 -6.93 9.92 24.62
CA ARG A 142 -7.38 10.36 25.96
C ARG A 142 -8.90 10.33 26.07
N PHE A 143 -9.59 10.66 24.97
CA PHE A 143 -11.03 10.81 24.92
C PHE A 143 -11.66 9.72 24.03
N ASN A 144 -12.77 9.16 24.48
CA ASN A 144 -13.56 8.24 23.70
C ASN A 144 -14.31 8.96 22.57
N GLY A 145 -14.65 8.23 21.53
CA GLY A 145 -15.52 8.75 20.47
C GLY A 145 -16.97 8.86 20.93
N GLU A 146 -17.69 9.79 20.32
CA GLU A 146 -19.13 10.03 20.52
C GLU A 146 -19.90 9.66 19.25
N VAL A 147 -20.99 8.92 19.38
CA VAL A 147 -21.86 8.62 18.25
C VAL A 147 -22.59 9.88 17.82
N VAL A 148 -22.52 10.18 16.52
CA VAL A 148 -23.17 11.35 15.91
C VAL A 148 -24.60 11.00 15.55
N ASP A 149 -25.54 11.88 15.88
CA ASP A 149 -26.90 11.81 15.33
C ASP A 149 -26.89 12.22 13.86
N ILE A 150 -27.11 11.24 12.99
CA ILE A 150 -27.18 11.42 11.54
C ILE A 150 -28.63 11.51 11.01
N SER A 151 -29.63 11.64 11.88
CA SER A 151 -31.06 11.65 11.51
C SER A 151 -31.39 12.72 10.46
N ALA A 152 -30.74 13.87 10.53
CA ALA A 152 -30.92 14.98 9.60
C ALA A 152 -30.04 14.90 8.33
N TRP A 153 -29.14 13.89 8.21
CA TRP A 153 -28.28 13.80 7.03
C TRP A 153 -29.02 13.20 5.85
N GLU A 154 -28.74 13.73 4.67
CA GLU A 154 -29.39 13.27 3.43
C GLU A 154 -28.50 12.25 2.70
N PRO A 155 -29.01 11.06 2.34
CA PRO A 155 -28.25 10.06 1.59
C PRO A 155 -27.63 10.58 0.28
N ALA A 156 -28.26 11.59 -0.33
CA ALA A 156 -27.73 12.23 -1.54
C ALA A 156 -26.38 12.93 -1.31
N ASN A 157 -26.10 13.37 -0.07
CA ASN A 157 -24.86 14.03 0.34
C ASN A 157 -23.80 13.02 0.84
N MET A 158 -24.20 11.78 1.09
CA MET A 158 -23.30 10.72 1.58
C MET A 158 -22.77 9.85 0.41
N LYS A 159 -22.31 10.50 -0.64
CA LYS A 159 -21.78 9.86 -1.86
C LYS A 159 -20.29 10.05 -1.99
N ARG A 160 -19.64 9.09 -2.65
CA ARG A 160 -18.25 9.23 -3.05
C ARG A 160 -18.01 10.57 -3.73
N GLY A 161 -16.99 11.29 -3.30
CA GLY A 161 -16.68 12.63 -3.80
C GLY A 161 -17.32 13.79 -3.02
N SER A 162 -18.25 13.52 -2.10
CA SER A 162 -18.87 14.56 -1.27
C SER A 162 -17.89 15.12 -0.25
N LEU A 163 -17.93 16.44 -0.06
CA LEU A 163 -17.19 17.18 0.98
C LEU A 163 -18.11 17.70 2.11
N ASP A 164 -19.42 17.59 1.91
CA ASP A 164 -20.42 18.03 2.89
C ASP A 164 -21.46 16.93 3.08
N VAL A 165 -21.54 16.41 4.28
CA VAL A 165 -22.49 15.37 4.67
C VAL A 165 -23.60 15.88 5.58
N GLY A 166 -23.66 17.20 5.81
CA GLY A 166 -24.58 17.82 6.76
C GLY A 166 -24.10 17.78 8.20
N PHE A 167 -22.81 17.48 8.44
CA PHE A 167 -22.25 17.49 9.79
C PHE A 167 -22.02 18.92 10.28
N SER A 168 -22.55 19.25 11.45
CA SER A 168 -22.33 20.56 12.09
C SER A 168 -21.38 20.41 13.27
N ASN A 169 -20.23 21.06 13.19
CA ASN A 169 -19.23 21.11 14.25
C ASN A 169 -18.42 22.40 14.16
N LYS A 170 -18.00 22.94 15.29
CA LYS A 170 -17.03 24.05 15.33
C LYS A 170 -15.63 23.48 15.52
N GLY A 171 -14.69 23.96 14.71
CA GLY A 171 -13.31 23.51 14.77
C GLY A 171 -13.07 22.15 14.06
N ILE A 172 -11.99 21.49 14.43
CA ILE A 172 -11.52 20.27 13.80
C ILE A 172 -12.02 19.05 14.59
N ALA A 173 -12.50 18.04 13.87
CA ALA A 173 -12.86 16.73 14.43
C ALA A 173 -12.52 15.64 13.42
N ASN A 174 -12.41 14.39 13.89
CA ASN A 174 -12.34 13.22 13.01
C ASN A 174 -13.65 12.43 13.10
N LEU A 175 -14.10 11.93 11.97
CA LEU A 175 -15.30 11.09 11.85
C LEU A 175 -14.90 9.69 11.39
N ASN A 176 -15.37 8.69 12.08
CA ASN A 176 -15.32 7.31 11.64
C ASN A 176 -16.70 6.89 11.11
N PHE A 177 -16.77 6.63 9.82
CA PHE A 177 -17.93 6.06 9.15
C PHE A 177 -17.82 4.53 9.20
N ASN A 178 -18.82 3.87 9.68
CA ASN A 178 -18.90 2.41 9.75
C ASN A 178 -20.30 1.96 9.32
N SER A 179 -20.37 1.32 8.17
CA SER A 179 -21.63 0.83 7.61
C SER A 179 -21.60 -0.70 7.46
N ASN A 180 -22.77 -1.32 7.66
CA ASN A 180 -22.96 -2.74 7.34
C ASN A 180 -23.29 -2.97 5.85
N GLU A 181 -23.25 -1.95 4.99
CA GLU A 181 -23.31 -2.13 3.54
C GLU A 181 -22.01 -2.78 3.05
N VAL A 182 -22.13 -3.72 2.13
CA VAL A 182 -20.97 -4.37 1.51
C VAL A 182 -20.22 -3.37 0.63
N LEU A 183 -18.92 -3.25 0.83
CA LEU A 183 -17.99 -2.52 -0.04
C LEU A 183 -17.56 -3.40 -1.20
N ILE A 184 -17.09 -4.60 -0.87
CA ILE A 184 -16.67 -5.61 -1.83
C ILE A 184 -16.81 -7.01 -1.22
N GLU A 185 -17.30 -7.93 -2.00
CA GLU A 185 -17.36 -9.35 -1.64
C GLU A 185 -15.96 -9.97 -1.76
N ARG A 186 -15.66 -10.93 -0.87
CA ARG A 186 -14.39 -11.65 -0.86
C ARG A 186 -14.58 -13.11 -1.22
N ALA A 187 -13.67 -13.63 -2.02
CA ALA A 187 -13.64 -15.06 -2.29
C ALA A 187 -13.21 -15.84 -1.03
N GLY A 188 -14.09 -16.68 -0.52
CA GLY A 188 -13.78 -17.60 0.59
C GLY A 188 -13.62 -16.95 1.98
N ALA A 189 -14.08 -15.72 2.17
CA ALA A 189 -14.03 -15.00 3.45
C ALA A 189 -15.20 -14.02 3.57
N ASP A 190 -15.38 -13.44 4.76
CA ASP A 190 -16.40 -12.42 5.00
C ASP A 190 -16.13 -11.19 4.11
N SER A 191 -17.23 -10.64 3.55
CA SER A 191 -17.20 -9.44 2.72
C SER A 191 -16.67 -8.24 3.48
N TYR A 192 -15.95 -7.35 2.81
CA TYR A 192 -15.61 -6.06 3.38
C TYR A 192 -16.82 -5.13 3.35
N THR A 193 -17.08 -4.46 4.47
CA THR A 193 -18.13 -3.45 4.59
C THR A 193 -17.56 -2.05 4.37
N LYS A 194 -18.42 -1.06 4.10
CA LYS A 194 -17.99 0.31 3.85
C LYS A 194 -17.55 0.98 5.14
N ARG A 195 -16.31 1.44 5.16
CA ARG A 195 -15.70 2.12 6.30
C ARG A 195 -14.73 3.18 5.81
N GLU A 196 -14.64 4.26 6.56
CA GLU A 196 -13.59 5.27 6.37
C GLU A 196 -13.41 6.14 7.60
N PHE A 197 -12.21 6.65 7.78
CA PHE A 197 -11.86 7.60 8.81
C PHE A 197 -11.44 8.91 8.14
N ILE A 198 -12.08 10.03 8.49
CA ILE A 198 -11.92 11.27 7.76
C ILE A 198 -11.91 12.46 8.71
N ARG A 199 -11.15 13.50 8.36
CA ARG A 199 -11.09 14.74 9.12
C ARG A 199 -12.13 15.76 8.64
N THR A 200 -12.65 16.54 9.57
CA THR A 200 -13.53 17.68 9.31
C THR A 200 -12.95 18.97 9.86
N ASN A 201 -13.28 20.08 9.23
CA ASN A 201 -13.00 21.42 9.73
C ASN A 201 -14.28 22.27 9.61
N ASN A 202 -14.79 22.75 10.73
CA ASN A 202 -16.05 23.51 10.79
C ASN A 202 -17.22 22.80 10.06
N GLY A 203 -17.33 21.48 10.24
CA GLY A 203 -18.39 20.67 9.65
C GLY A 203 -18.11 20.17 8.23
N GLN A 204 -17.20 20.78 7.49
CA GLN A 204 -16.81 20.32 6.15
C GLN A 204 -15.75 19.21 6.22
N LEU A 205 -15.87 18.20 5.39
CA LEU A 205 -14.83 17.17 5.25
C LEU A 205 -13.57 17.79 4.60
N THR A 206 -12.40 17.47 5.10
CA THR A 206 -11.13 17.95 4.52
C THR A 206 -10.73 17.20 3.26
N THR A 207 -11.26 15.99 3.10
CA THR A 207 -11.08 15.15 1.92
C THR A 207 -12.43 14.57 1.52
N PRO A 208 -12.67 14.29 0.22
CA PRO A 208 -13.92 13.71 -0.23
C PRO A 208 -14.16 12.31 0.35
N LEU A 209 -15.42 11.96 0.59
CA LEU A 209 -15.81 10.58 0.91
C LEU A 209 -15.30 9.61 -0.16
N VAL A 210 -14.82 8.45 0.25
CA VAL A 210 -14.36 7.38 -0.64
C VAL A 210 -15.39 6.29 -0.86
N CYS A 211 -16.45 6.27 -0.05
CA CYS A 211 -17.58 5.34 -0.18
C CYS A 211 -18.91 6.06 -0.47
N ASP A 212 -19.85 5.32 -1.08
CA ASP A 212 -21.26 5.69 -1.16
C ASP A 212 -22.02 5.05 0.00
N TYR A 213 -22.63 5.84 0.89
CA TYR A 213 -23.49 5.33 1.96
C TYR A 213 -24.95 5.51 1.54
N ASN A 214 -25.53 4.41 1.03
CA ASN A 214 -26.89 4.46 0.45
C ASN A 214 -27.99 4.19 1.45
N VAL A 215 -27.68 3.44 2.51
CA VAL A 215 -28.64 2.99 3.52
C VAL A 215 -28.28 3.56 4.88
N LYS A 216 -28.97 4.63 5.24
CA LYS A 216 -28.73 5.40 6.47
C LYS A 216 -28.80 4.56 7.73
N ASP A 217 -29.79 3.67 7.82
CA ASP A 217 -30.01 2.80 8.98
C ASP A 217 -28.89 1.77 9.20
N LYS A 218 -28.03 1.57 8.20
CA LYS A 218 -26.84 0.71 8.29
C LYS A 218 -25.56 1.46 8.66
N LEU A 219 -25.62 2.79 8.75
CA LEU A 219 -24.46 3.65 8.97
C LEU A 219 -24.40 4.12 10.44
N THR A 220 -23.26 3.96 11.06
CA THR A 220 -22.90 4.58 12.33
C THR A 220 -21.73 5.52 12.09
N VAL A 221 -21.84 6.76 12.55
CA VAL A 221 -20.75 7.72 12.51
C VAL A 221 -20.31 8.05 13.93
N THR A 222 -19.02 7.96 14.20
CA THR A 222 -18.44 8.29 15.50
C THR A 222 -17.49 9.47 15.34
N LYS A 223 -17.72 10.52 16.13
CA LYS A 223 -16.86 11.70 16.20
C LYS A 223 -15.77 11.49 17.24
N TYR A 224 -14.55 11.85 16.89
CA TYR A 224 -13.39 11.90 17.78
C TYR A 224 -12.86 13.34 17.85
N VAL A 225 -12.53 13.75 19.07
CA VAL A 225 -11.82 15.02 19.29
C VAL A 225 -10.38 14.88 18.78
N VAL A 226 -9.90 15.86 18.05
CA VAL A 226 -8.49 15.92 17.64
C VAL A 226 -7.64 16.31 18.84
N GLU A 227 -6.75 15.44 19.24
CA GLU A 227 -5.87 15.64 20.39
C GLU A 227 -4.55 16.29 19.98
N GLU A 228 -3.85 16.88 20.95
CA GLU A 228 -2.50 17.42 20.75
C GLU A 228 -1.53 16.37 20.23
N ALA A 229 -0.56 16.81 19.45
CA ALA A 229 0.46 15.93 18.91
C ALA A 229 1.34 15.34 20.03
N ILE A 230 1.68 14.07 19.87
CA ILE A 230 2.66 13.39 20.71
C ILE A 230 3.81 12.83 19.88
N VAL A 231 4.99 12.83 20.49
CA VAL A 231 6.21 12.28 19.91
C VAL A 231 6.73 11.18 20.81
N ILE A 232 7.00 10.02 20.24
CA ILE A 232 7.57 8.87 20.92
C ILE A 232 8.89 8.53 20.23
N ASP A 233 10.00 8.66 20.97
CA ASP A 233 11.33 8.44 20.44
C ASP A 233 11.89 7.08 20.84
N ASN A 234 12.52 6.38 19.88
CA ASN A 234 13.29 5.17 20.06
C ASN A 234 12.54 4.01 20.75
N LEU A 235 11.23 3.93 20.62
CA LEU A 235 10.45 2.87 21.25
C LEU A 235 10.94 1.49 20.82
N TYR A 236 11.52 0.72 21.75
CA TYR A 236 12.01 -0.62 21.49
C TYR A 236 11.16 -1.67 22.20
N ILE A 237 10.57 -2.55 21.43
CA ILE A 237 9.73 -3.66 21.89
C ILE A 237 10.33 -4.98 21.39
N GLU A 238 10.50 -5.93 22.28
CA GLU A 238 10.99 -7.27 22.00
C GLU A 238 10.05 -8.31 22.63
N ALA A 239 9.76 -9.40 21.92
CA ALA A 239 9.02 -10.49 22.49
C ALA A 239 9.94 -11.59 22.99
N ALA A 240 9.67 -12.10 24.20
CA ALA A 240 10.37 -13.23 24.80
C ALA A 240 9.63 -14.56 24.67
N VAL A 241 8.36 -14.55 24.22
CA VAL A 241 7.51 -15.73 24.04
C VAL A 241 6.72 -15.58 22.74
N ASN A 242 6.47 -16.70 22.05
CA ASN A 242 5.67 -16.68 20.81
C ASN A 242 4.25 -16.18 21.09
N LEU A 243 3.99 -14.95 20.68
CA LEU A 243 2.70 -14.27 20.80
C LEU A 243 1.97 -14.43 19.46
N ASN A 244 1.43 -15.62 19.19
CA ASN A 244 0.61 -15.82 18.00
C ASN A 244 -0.62 -14.93 18.04
N ASP A 245 -0.93 -14.30 16.89
CA ASP A 245 -2.16 -13.54 16.63
C ASP A 245 -2.30 -12.22 17.43
N TYR A 246 -1.20 -11.62 17.92
CA TYR A 246 -1.22 -10.40 18.71
C TYR A 246 -0.53 -9.22 18.03
N LYS A 247 -0.90 -8.03 18.50
CA LYS A 247 -0.27 -6.75 18.16
C LYS A 247 0.77 -6.43 19.23
N TYR A 248 1.98 -6.09 18.80
CA TYR A 248 3.03 -5.69 19.74
C TYR A 248 2.92 -4.21 20.08
N LEU A 249 2.72 -3.37 19.06
CA LEU A 249 2.42 -1.95 19.22
C LEU A 249 1.11 -1.63 18.49
N PHE A 250 0.18 -1.04 19.22
CA PHE A 250 -1.09 -0.60 18.68
C PHE A 250 -1.21 0.92 18.78
N VAL A 251 -1.38 1.61 17.65
CA VAL A 251 -1.63 3.05 17.58
C VAL A 251 -3.10 3.28 17.30
N ASN A 252 -3.79 3.88 18.26
CA ASN A 252 -5.20 4.24 18.19
C ASN A 252 -5.39 5.69 18.67
N ARG A 253 -4.64 6.60 18.06
CA ARG A 253 -4.62 8.01 18.40
C ARG A 253 -4.17 8.83 17.20
N ASP A 254 -4.71 10.03 17.07
CA ASP A 254 -4.33 11.00 16.04
C ASP A 254 -3.06 11.76 16.42
N ASN A 255 -2.42 12.39 15.43
CA ASN A 255 -1.25 13.26 15.60
C ASN A 255 -0.10 12.60 16.36
N VAL A 256 0.29 11.39 15.93
CA VAL A 256 1.38 10.62 16.53
C VAL A 256 2.60 10.65 15.64
N THR A 257 3.75 10.98 16.21
CA THR A 257 5.06 10.76 15.58
C THR A 257 5.81 9.67 16.34
N LEU A 258 6.17 8.60 15.64
CA LEU A 258 7.07 7.56 16.14
C LEU A 258 8.42 7.73 15.45
N ASN A 259 9.46 8.07 16.20
CA ASN A 259 10.83 8.15 15.68
C ASN A 259 11.63 6.90 16.05
N ASN A 260 12.19 6.25 15.05
CA ASN A 260 13.04 5.05 15.20
C ASN A 260 12.38 3.92 16.02
N PRO A 261 11.10 3.58 15.85
CA PRO A 261 10.50 2.47 16.59
C PRO A 261 11.17 1.15 16.17
N ARG A 262 11.47 0.30 17.16
CA ARG A 262 12.10 -0.99 16.98
C ARG A 262 11.21 -2.08 17.54
N ILE A 263 10.72 -2.99 16.68
CA ILE A 263 9.79 -4.06 17.10
C ILE A 263 10.34 -5.38 16.59
N ILE A 264 10.78 -6.23 17.50
CA ILE A 264 11.49 -7.46 17.16
C ILE A 264 10.83 -8.65 17.83
N ASN A 265 10.51 -9.63 17.00
CA ASN A 265 10.20 -10.96 17.47
C ASN A 265 11.42 -11.86 17.26
N ASN A 266 12.11 -12.20 18.36
CA ASN A 266 13.33 -13.01 18.35
C ASN A 266 13.07 -14.51 18.56
N ILE A 267 11.83 -14.96 18.48
CA ILE A 267 11.49 -16.34 18.74
C ILE A 267 11.71 -17.18 17.48
N ASP A 268 12.46 -18.25 17.63
CA ASP A 268 12.65 -19.23 16.56
C ASP A 268 11.30 -19.81 16.12
N GLY A 269 11.05 -19.75 14.85
CA GLY A 269 9.82 -20.24 14.24
C GLY A 269 8.95 -19.14 13.64
N LYS A 270 7.93 -19.55 12.92
CA LYS A 270 6.99 -18.66 12.26
C LYS A 270 6.06 -18.03 13.31
N SER A 271 6.32 -16.80 13.67
CA SER A 271 5.43 -16.05 14.56
C SER A 271 4.30 -15.40 13.78
N GLY A 272 3.09 -15.68 14.22
CA GLY A 272 1.91 -14.90 13.85
C GLY A 272 1.87 -13.59 14.63
N GLY A 273 1.06 -12.67 14.15
CA GLY A 273 0.84 -11.40 14.82
C GLY A 273 1.31 -10.21 14.00
N VAL A 274 1.14 -9.05 14.58
CA VAL A 274 1.38 -7.75 13.95
C VAL A 274 2.43 -6.99 14.75
N GLY A 275 3.49 -6.55 14.08
CA GLY A 275 4.51 -5.71 14.72
C GLY A 275 3.92 -4.38 15.17
N LEU A 276 3.43 -3.61 14.22
CA LEU A 276 2.78 -2.31 14.44
C LEU A 276 1.41 -2.30 13.77
N GLU A 277 0.36 -2.04 14.51
CA GLU A 277 -0.97 -1.78 13.97
C GLU A 277 -1.40 -0.33 14.21
N ILE A 278 -1.88 0.32 13.15
CA ILE A 278 -2.46 1.67 13.16
C ILE A 278 -3.94 1.51 12.85
N MET A 279 -4.82 2.05 13.69
CA MET A 279 -6.25 1.88 13.47
C MET A 279 -7.05 3.10 13.92
N LYS A 280 -7.92 3.60 13.03
CA LYS A 280 -8.80 4.75 13.26
C LYS A 280 -8.03 5.99 13.69
N CYS A 281 -7.00 6.34 12.93
CA CYS A 281 -6.08 7.42 13.22
C CYS A 281 -6.06 8.44 12.09
N ALA A 282 -5.74 9.69 12.44
CA ALA A 282 -5.37 10.72 11.48
C ALA A 282 -3.96 11.26 11.78
N ASP A 283 -3.19 11.54 10.71
CA ASP A 283 -1.86 12.16 10.79
C ASP A 283 -0.88 11.38 11.69
N VAL A 284 -0.59 10.15 11.31
CA VAL A 284 0.44 9.31 11.95
C VAL A 284 1.71 9.35 11.11
N LEU A 285 2.80 9.79 11.71
CA LEU A 285 4.13 9.83 11.10
C LEU A 285 5.05 8.80 11.77
N ILE A 286 5.61 7.91 10.97
CA ILE A 286 6.54 6.88 11.44
C ILE A 286 7.87 7.06 10.72
N ASN A 287 8.91 7.39 11.45
CA ASN A 287 10.24 7.61 10.90
C ASN A 287 11.16 6.44 11.26
N SER A 288 11.79 5.87 10.24
CA SER A 288 12.80 4.82 10.33
C SER A 288 12.39 3.61 11.19
N PRO A 289 11.21 3.02 11.01
CA PRO A 289 10.82 1.83 11.75
C PRO A 289 11.72 0.65 11.38
N PHE A 290 12.15 -0.11 12.41
CA PHE A 290 12.77 -1.41 12.24
C PHE A 290 11.86 -2.50 12.82
N ILE A 291 11.28 -3.34 11.95
CA ILE A 291 10.33 -4.38 12.35
C ILE A 291 10.81 -5.72 11.79
N LYS A 292 10.85 -6.75 12.65
CA LYS A 292 11.43 -8.04 12.28
C LYS A 292 10.71 -9.22 12.91
N GLY A 293 10.55 -10.32 12.14
CA GLY A 293 10.25 -11.65 12.69
C GLY A 293 8.77 -12.04 12.71
N PHE A 294 7.93 -11.45 11.85
CA PHE A 294 6.48 -11.73 11.74
C PHE A 294 6.19 -12.48 10.44
N ASN A 295 6.58 -13.76 10.35
CA ASN A 295 6.59 -14.51 9.08
C ASN A 295 5.67 -15.73 9.03
N LYS A 296 4.73 -15.88 9.97
CA LYS A 296 3.76 -16.98 9.95
C LYS A 296 2.78 -16.81 8.79
N GLU A 297 2.57 -17.87 8.04
CA GLU A 297 1.59 -17.89 6.96
C GLU A 297 0.17 -17.56 7.48
N GLY A 298 -0.52 -16.69 6.74
CA GLY A 298 -1.87 -16.22 7.06
C GLY A 298 -1.94 -15.02 8.00
N VAL A 299 -1.02 -14.85 8.97
CA VAL A 299 -1.18 -13.89 10.08
C VAL A 299 0.09 -13.13 10.51
N GLY A 300 1.15 -13.13 9.74
CA GLY A 300 2.42 -12.47 10.10
C GLY A 300 2.64 -11.16 9.33
N TYR A 301 2.49 -10.01 9.98
CA TYR A 301 2.56 -8.70 9.33
C TYR A 301 3.52 -7.76 10.06
N GLY A 302 4.34 -7.04 9.29
CA GLY A 302 5.22 -6.01 9.85
C GLY A 302 4.41 -4.81 10.33
N ILE A 303 3.76 -4.11 9.39
CA ILE A 303 2.89 -2.96 9.66
C ILE A 303 1.50 -3.24 9.10
N VAL A 304 0.49 -2.97 9.90
CA VAL A 304 -0.93 -3.05 9.52
C VAL A 304 -1.57 -1.67 9.70
N ASN A 305 -2.31 -1.19 8.70
CA ASN A 305 -2.97 0.10 8.73
C ASN A 305 -4.44 -0.02 8.35
N TYR A 306 -5.33 0.22 9.31
CA TYR A 306 -6.77 0.11 9.12
C TYR A 306 -7.52 1.41 9.43
N GLU A 307 -8.51 1.74 8.59
CA GLU A 307 -9.45 2.84 8.84
C GLU A 307 -8.72 4.14 9.26
N SER A 308 -7.66 4.54 8.54
CA SER A 308 -6.82 5.68 8.92
C SER A 308 -6.65 6.66 7.76
N ILE A 309 -6.33 7.90 8.06
CA ILE A 309 -6.08 8.94 7.06
C ILE A 309 -4.76 9.67 7.33
N GLY A 310 -4.00 9.96 6.27
CA GLY A 310 -2.78 10.75 6.39
C GLY A 310 -1.63 10.01 7.10
N VAL A 311 -1.50 8.71 6.88
CA VAL A 311 -0.39 7.92 7.45
C VAL A 311 0.84 8.03 6.56
N VAL A 312 1.96 8.44 7.15
CA VAL A 312 3.26 8.57 6.46
C VAL A 312 4.30 7.68 7.13
N ILE A 313 4.95 6.83 6.35
CA ILE A 313 6.01 5.94 6.81
C ILE A 313 7.29 6.24 6.03
N ASN A 314 8.34 6.67 6.72
CA ASN A 314 9.62 7.04 6.14
C ASN A 314 10.70 6.02 6.49
N ASP A 315 11.53 5.65 5.51
CA ASP A 315 12.77 4.87 5.70
C ASP A 315 12.56 3.54 6.46
N GLY A 316 11.45 2.85 6.21
CA GLY A 316 11.12 1.59 6.87
C GLY A 316 12.16 0.50 6.57
N ASN A 317 12.49 -0.31 7.58
CA ASN A 317 13.24 -1.55 7.41
C ASN A 317 12.42 -2.69 8.03
N VAL A 318 11.60 -3.32 7.19
CA VAL A 318 10.65 -4.35 7.62
C VAL A 318 11.03 -5.67 6.96
N VAL A 319 11.54 -6.59 7.78
CA VAL A 319 12.21 -7.80 7.32
C VAL A 319 11.71 -9.05 8.06
N GLU A 320 11.86 -10.21 7.44
CA GLU A 320 11.40 -11.48 8.00
C GLU A 320 9.90 -11.44 8.39
N CYS A 321 9.09 -10.77 7.58
CA CYS A 321 7.64 -10.71 7.73
C CYS A 321 6.97 -11.43 6.56
N ARG A 322 5.73 -11.90 6.74
CA ARG A 322 4.93 -12.44 5.63
C ARG A 322 4.58 -11.36 4.61
N HIS A 323 4.23 -10.17 5.11
CA HIS A 323 4.13 -8.94 4.33
C HIS A 323 4.76 -7.79 5.14
N GLY A 324 5.57 -6.98 4.50
CA GLY A 324 6.17 -5.81 5.14
C GLY A 324 5.12 -4.80 5.59
N TYR A 325 4.13 -4.57 4.73
CA TYR A 325 2.97 -3.71 4.99
C TYR A 325 1.70 -4.37 4.49
N THR A 326 0.60 -4.20 5.22
CA THR A 326 -0.77 -4.46 4.74
C THR A 326 -1.72 -3.38 5.25
N GLY A 327 -2.80 -3.12 4.51
CA GLY A 327 -3.78 -2.12 4.89
C GLY A 327 -5.19 -2.47 4.45
N CYS A 328 -6.16 -1.71 4.99
CA CYS A 328 -7.55 -1.71 4.54
C CYS A 328 -8.30 -0.47 5.04
N TYR A 329 -9.22 0.05 4.23
CA TYR A 329 -10.08 1.20 4.55
C TYR A 329 -9.32 2.51 4.86
N SER A 330 -8.08 2.61 4.40
CA SER A 330 -7.25 3.78 4.65
C SER A 330 -7.30 4.77 3.49
N VAL A 331 -6.93 6.01 3.76
CA VAL A 331 -6.98 7.12 2.81
C VAL A 331 -5.72 7.96 2.96
N ASP A 332 -5.14 8.43 1.84
CA ASP A 332 -3.94 9.29 1.84
C ASP A 332 -2.75 8.64 2.59
N VAL A 333 -2.39 7.44 2.20
CA VAL A 333 -1.23 6.72 2.76
C VAL A 333 0.01 7.01 1.93
N THR A 334 1.12 7.30 2.58
CA THR A 334 2.41 7.50 1.92
C THR A 334 3.50 6.65 2.55
N ILE A 335 4.19 5.86 1.73
CA ILE A 335 5.40 5.13 2.11
C ILE A 335 6.57 5.73 1.35
N ASN A 336 7.56 6.25 2.07
CA ASN A 336 8.77 6.84 1.50
C ASN A 336 9.99 5.98 1.82
N ARG A 337 10.65 5.47 0.79
CA ARG A 337 11.91 4.73 0.87
C ARG A 337 11.82 3.46 1.74
N GLY A 338 12.97 2.90 2.03
CA GLY A 338 13.08 1.75 2.93
C GLY A 338 13.17 0.40 2.24
N VAL A 339 13.37 -0.64 3.05
CA VAL A 339 13.44 -2.04 2.64
C VAL A 339 12.23 -2.79 3.18
N TRP A 340 11.51 -3.45 2.29
CA TRP A 340 10.26 -4.16 2.59
C TRP A 340 10.40 -5.60 2.07
N GLU A 341 10.45 -6.55 2.97
CA GLU A 341 10.46 -7.97 2.56
C GLU A 341 9.05 -8.50 2.33
N GLU A 342 8.92 -9.38 1.34
CA GLU A 342 7.70 -10.07 0.90
C GLU A 342 6.56 -9.12 0.50
N GLY A 343 6.93 -7.90 0.11
CA GLY A 343 6.04 -6.98 -0.58
C GLY A 343 5.22 -6.05 0.29
N ILE A 344 4.49 -5.21 -0.42
CA ILE A 344 3.48 -4.29 0.10
C ILE A 344 2.14 -4.78 -0.41
N ASP A 345 1.25 -5.11 0.50
CA ASP A 345 -0.04 -5.72 0.25
C ASP A 345 -1.16 -4.87 0.85
N ASP A 346 -2.21 -4.59 0.10
CA ASP A 346 -3.29 -3.75 0.59
C ASP A 346 -4.66 -4.25 0.12
N HIS A 347 -5.60 -4.34 1.06
CA HIS A 347 -6.92 -4.89 0.79
C HIS A 347 -7.92 -3.85 0.29
N TRP A 348 -7.73 -2.58 0.64
CA TRP A 348 -8.49 -1.45 0.13
C TRP A 348 -7.94 -0.12 0.69
N THR A 349 -7.26 0.65 -0.13
CA THR A 349 -6.81 2.01 0.22
C THR A 349 -7.10 2.96 -0.94
N ASP A 350 -7.56 4.15 -0.62
CA ASP A 350 -7.75 5.24 -1.58
C ASP A 350 -6.59 6.24 -1.48
N ARG A 351 -6.00 6.62 -2.62
CA ARG A 351 -4.86 7.56 -2.73
C ARG A 351 -3.63 7.08 -1.97
N PHE A 352 -3.06 5.99 -2.45
CA PHE A 352 -1.84 5.41 -1.89
C PHE A 352 -0.61 5.80 -2.73
N THR A 353 0.37 6.42 -2.10
CA THR A 353 1.63 6.82 -2.73
C THR A 353 2.81 6.09 -2.13
N ILE A 354 3.64 5.49 -2.98
CA ILE A 354 4.85 4.76 -2.57
C ILE A 354 6.03 5.33 -3.34
N ASN A 355 7.02 5.86 -2.62
CA ASN A 355 8.16 6.54 -3.20
C ASN A 355 9.47 5.81 -2.90
N ASN A 356 10.20 5.41 -3.93
CA ASN A 356 11.55 4.84 -3.87
C ASN A 356 11.72 3.66 -2.89
N PRO A 357 10.78 2.70 -2.78
CA PRO A 357 10.95 1.54 -1.94
C PRO A 357 11.94 0.55 -2.58
N THR A 358 12.61 -0.23 -1.75
CA THR A 358 13.29 -1.47 -2.15
C THR A 358 12.48 -2.65 -1.65
N ILE A 359 11.92 -3.44 -2.54
CA ILE A 359 11.18 -4.66 -2.22
C ILE A 359 12.10 -5.85 -2.41
N LYS A 360 12.17 -6.71 -1.40
CA LYS A 360 12.87 -8.01 -1.49
C LYS A 360 11.85 -9.13 -1.40
N THR A 361 11.81 -10.00 -2.41
CA THR A 361 10.86 -11.11 -2.44
C THR A 361 11.57 -12.46 -2.42
N GLY A 362 11.25 -13.29 -1.45
CA GLY A 362 11.73 -14.67 -1.35
C GLY A 362 10.67 -15.69 -1.78
N PHE A 363 9.44 -15.49 -1.35
CA PHE A 363 8.29 -16.37 -1.63
C PHE A 363 7.04 -15.61 -2.14
N ALA A 364 6.96 -14.29 -1.96
CA ALA A 364 5.80 -13.53 -2.43
C ALA A 364 5.64 -13.63 -3.95
N LEU A 365 4.41 -13.87 -4.39
CA LEU A 365 4.05 -13.94 -5.81
C LEU A 365 4.14 -12.56 -6.46
N ALA A 366 3.71 -11.50 -5.76
CA ALA A 366 3.70 -10.12 -6.20
C ALA A 366 4.50 -9.22 -5.25
N ALA A 367 5.24 -8.26 -5.81
CA ALA A 367 5.91 -7.23 -5.01
C ALA A 367 4.92 -6.20 -4.47
N PHE A 368 3.92 -5.85 -5.28
CA PHE A 368 2.82 -4.98 -4.93
C PHE A 368 1.51 -5.67 -5.25
N GLN A 369 0.64 -5.83 -4.25
CA GLN A 369 -0.65 -6.48 -4.43
C GLN A 369 -1.76 -5.63 -3.80
N PHE A 370 -2.62 -5.05 -4.63
CA PHE A 370 -3.55 -4.02 -4.19
C PHE A 370 -5.00 -4.27 -4.59
N ALA A 371 -5.90 -3.78 -3.73
CA ALA A 371 -7.23 -3.31 -4.08
C ALA A 371 -7.37 -1.84 -3.64
N GLY A 372 -8.33 -1.10 -4.22
CA GLY A 372 -8.56 0.32 -3.89
C GLY A 372 -8.50 1.24 -5.10
N ASN A 373 -8.23 2.52 -4.87
CA ASN A 373 -8.26 3.53 -5.94
C ASN A 373 -7.06 4.48 -5.85
N ASP A 374 -6.64 5.00 -7.02
CA ASP A 374 -5.63 6.07 -7.13
C ASP A 374 -4.30 5.71 -6.47
N ILE A 375 -3.60 4.73 -7.04
CA ILE A 375 -2.34 4.21 -6.51
C ILE A 375 -1.19 4.77 -7.35
N THR A 376 -0.16 5.31 -6.68
CA THR A 376 1.05 5.81 -7.33
C THR A 376 2.29 5.15 -6.74
N ILE A 377 3.11 4.52 -7.59
CA ILE A 377 4.38 3.90 -7.23
C ILE A 377 5.49 4.59 -8.02
N ASN A 378 6.42 5.22 -7.32
CA ASN A 378 7.52 5.97 -7.90
C ASN A 378 8.86 5.29 -7.63
N SER A 379 9.61 5.02 -8.68
CA SER A 379 11.02 4.56 -8.64
C SER A 379 11.25 3.38 -7.69
N ALA A 380 10.31 2.45 -7.66
CA ALA A 380 10.44 1.23 -6.86
C ALA A 380 11.48 0.29 -7.46
N VAL A 381 12.30 -0.30 -6.60
CA VAL A 381 13.25 -1.36 -6.97
C VAL A 381 12.80 -2.67 -6.35
N VAL A 382 12.46 -3.63 -7.19
CA VAL A 382 12.06 -4.99 -6.77
C VAL A 382 13.19 -5.95 -7.07
N ASN A 383 13.62 -6.71 -6.06
CA ASN A 383 14.67 -7.72 -6.19
C ASN A 383 14.17 -9.05 -5.60
N GLY A 384 14.22 -10.13 -6.38
CA GLY A 384 13.87 -11.44 -5.82
C GLY A 384 13.18 -12.40 -6.78
N LYS A 385 12.23 -13.18 -6.24
CA LYS A 385 11.53 -14.24 -6.97
C LYS A 385 10.11 -13.86 -7.43
N ALA A 386 9.64 -12.65 -7.12
CA ALA A 386 8.29 -12.25 -7.52
C ALA A 386 8.06 -12.43 -9.02
N ARG A 387 6.91 -12.96 -9.37
CA ARG A 387 6.43 -13.08 -10.75
C ARG A 387 5.68 -11.85 -11.21
N LEU A 388 5.09 -11.11 -10.27
CA LEU A 388 4.36 -9.87 -10.50
C LEU A 388 5.11 -8.69 -9.90
N PHE A 389 5.32 -7.64 -10.68
CA PHE A 389 5.67 -6.35 -10.09
C PHE A 389 4.44 -5.77 -9.38
N PHE A 390 3.32 -5.64 -10.10
CA PHE A 390 2.03 -5.18 -9.59
C PHE A 390 0.93 -6.19 -9.94
N GLY A 391 0.16 -6.60 -8.96
CA GLY A 391 -1.00 -7.46 -9.12
C GLY A 391 -2.22 -6.94 -8.39
N ILE A 392 -3.40 -7.21 -8.95
CA ILE A 392 -4.64 -7.04 -8.21
C ILE A 392 -4.74 -8.09 -7.10
N ARG A 393 -5.35 -7.75 -5.98
CA ARG A 393 -5.59 -8.74 -4.94
C ARG A 393 -6.52 -9.84 -5.43
N TYR A 394 -6.15 -11.08 -5.12
CA TYR A 394 -6.91 -12.24 -5.59
C TYR A 394 -8.25 -12.42 -4.87
N ASP A 395 -8.32 -12.05 -3.59
CA ASP A 395 -9.50 -12.21 -2.74
C ASP A 395 -10.43 -10.98 -2.75
N THR A 396 -9.92 -9.82 -3.17
CA THR A 396 -10.66 -8.57 -3.33
C THR A 396 -10.28 -7.89 -4.64
N PRO A 397 -10.58 -8.48 -5.80
CA PRO A 397 -10.00 -8.08 -7.08
C PRO A 397 -10.62 -6.79 -7.64
N SER A 398 -10.52 -5.67 -6.93
CA SER A 398 -11.09 -4.38 -7.34
C SER A 398 -10.06 -3.27 -7.31
N LEU A 399 -9.81 -2.66 -8.45
CA LEU A 399 -8.99 -1.46 -8.60
C LEU A 399 -9.81 -0.38 -9.29
N GLY A 400 -9.73 0.85 -8.81
CA GLY A 400 -10.40 2.01 -9.41
C GLY A 400 -9.44 3.18 -9.62
N GLY A 401 -9.95 4.26 -10.24
CA GLY A 401 -9.21 5.49 -10.44
C GLY A 401 -7.99 5.34 -11.34
N ILE A 402 -6.89 5.98 -10.97
CA ILE A 402 -5.66 6.06 -11.75
C ILE A 402 -4.54 5.28 -11.05
N ILE A 403 -3.92 4.36 -11.77
CA ILE A 403 -2.74 3.63 -11.33
C ILE A 403 -1.52 4.17 -12.06
N ASN A 404 -0.57 4.77 -11.32
CA ASN A 404 0.68 5.28 -11.86
C ASN A 404 1.86 4.43 -11.36
N ILE A 405 2.66 3.92 -12.27
CA ILE A 405 3.90 3.19 -12.00
C ILE A 405 5.02 3.91 -12.73
N ASN A 406 5.80 4.71 -12.02
CA ASN A 406 6.82 5.57 -12.59
C ASN A 406 8.22 5.04 -12.32
N ASN A 407 9.02 4.87 -13.37
CA ASN A 407 10.41 4.41 -13.34
C ASN A 407 10.62 3.13 -12.48
N PRO A 408 9.79 2.09 -12.61
CA PRO A 408 9.97 0.86 -11.86
C PRO A 408 11.22 0.11 -12.33
N ILE A 409 11.94 -0.51 -11.39
CA ILE A 409 13.03 -1.46 -11.68
C ILE A 409 12.62 -2.82 -11.15
N PHE A 410 12.40 -3.77 -12.03
CA PHE A 410 11.99 -5.13 -11.70
C PHE A 410 13.11 -6.12 -12.00
N ASN A 411 13.88 -6.46 -11.00
CA ASN A 411 14.92 -7.47 -11.06
C ASN A 411 14.37 -8.79 -10.50
N THR A 412 14.03 -9.72 -11.38
CA THR A 412 13.48 -11.02 -10.96
C THR A 412 14.24 -12.17 -11.58
N TYR A 413 14.65 -13.12 -10.76
CA TYR A 413 15.25 -14.39 -11.19
C TYR A 413 14.24 -15.54 -11.21
N SER A 414 12.94 -15.23 -11.29
CA SER A 414 11.93 -16.22 -11.62
C SER A 414 12.21 -16.80 -13.01
N VAL A 415 12.13 -18.12 -13.12
CA VAL A 415 12.20 -18.83 -14.41
C VAL A 415 10.82 -19.07 -15.03
N GLU A 416 9.77 -18.72 -14.31
CA GLU A 416 8.38 -18.78 -14.74
C GLU A 416 7.98 -17.47 -15.44
N ASP A 417 6.80 -17.45 -16.05
CA ASP A 417 6.25 -16.25 -16.67
C ASP A 417 6.16 -15.09 -15.66
N ILE A 418 6.58 -13.92 -16.09
CA ILE A 418 6.52 -12.71 -15.28
C ILE A 418 5.62 -11.67 -15.89
N TYR A 419 5.09 -10.80 -15.04
CA TYR A 419 4.16 -9.73 -15.38
C TYR A 419 4.56 -8.44 -14.70
N LEU A 420 4.68 -7.36 -15.45
CA LEU A 420 4.88 -6.04 -14.85
C LEU A 420 3.59 -5.55 -14.21
N PHE A 421 2.46 -5.77 -14.87
CA PHE A 421 1.12 -5.49 -14.35
C PHE A 421 0.16 -6.63 -14.69
N ALA A 422 -0.55 -7.13 -13.70
CA ALA A 422 -1.57 -8.15 -13.92
C ALA A 422 -2.84 -7.87 -13.12
N LEU A 423 -3.97 -7.91 -13.81
CA LEU A 423 -5.30 -7.94 -13.19
C LEU A 423 -5.81 -9.37 -12.97
N THR A 424 -5.00 -10.37 -13.29
CA THR A 424 -5.25 -11.77 -12.99
C THR A 424 -4.04 -12.39 -12.34
N SER A 425 -4.23 -13.25 -11.35
CA SER A 425 -3.13 -14.01 -10.76
C SER A 425 -2.58 -15.02 -11.77
N PRO A 426 -1.25 -15.18 -11.90
CA PRO A 426 -0.68 -16.32 -12.59
C PRO A 426 -0.98 -17.60 -11.78
N GLY A 427 -1.72 -18.51 -12.33
CA GLY A 427 -2.22 -19.71 -11.65
C GLY A 427 -3.73 -19.79 -11.56
N GLY A 428 -4.40 -18.79 -12.15
CA GLY A 428 -5.85 -18.73 -12.27
C GLY A 428 -6.50 -18.29 -10.96
N ILE A 429 -6.86 -17.04 -10.87
CA ILE A 429 -8.02 -16.73 -10.04
C ILE A 429 -9.15 -17.47 -10.71
N THR A 430 -9.63 -18.51 -10.06
CA THR A 430 -10.99 -18.97 -10.32
C THR A 430 -11.85 -17.74 -10.26
N ASP A 431 -12.51 -17.44 -11.36
CA ASP A 431 -13.48 -16.37 -11.52
C ASP A 431 -14.25 -16.22 -10.20
N PRO A 432 -14.18 -15.09 -9.50
CA PRO A 432 -14.90 -14.92 -8.26
C PRO A 432 -16.40 -15.01 -8.59
N GLN A 433 -16.95 -16.21 -8.45
CA GLN A 433 -18.36 -16.45 -8.69
C GLN A 433 -19.14 -15.91 -7.51
N GLY A 434 -20.16 -15.14 -7.79
CA GLY A 434 -21.16 -14.73 -6.80
C GLY A 434 -21.14 -13.28 -6.37
N PHE A 435 -20.40 -12.38 -7.05
CA PHE A 435 -20.54 -10.96 -6.81
C PHE A 435 -21.91 -10.44 -7.26
N SER A 436 -22.60 -9.71 -6.39
CA SER A 436 -23.80 -8.97 -6.77
C SER A 436 -23.46 -7.85 -7.74
N GLU A 437 -24.42 -7.39 -8.55
CA GLU A 437 -24.22 -6.29 -9.51
C GLU A 437 -23.63 -5.02 -8.86
N ASP A 438 -24.03 -4.73 -7.62
CA ASP A 438 -23.60 -3.53 -6.88
C ASP A 438 -22.18 -3.65 -6.27
N THR A 439 -21.66 -4.87 -6.18
CA THR A 439 -20.37 -5.15 -5.52
C THR A 439 -19.33 -5.75 -6.47
N LYS A 440 -19.61 -5.79 -7.77
CA LYS A 440 -18.68 -6.28 -8.79
C LYS A 440 -17.33 -5.58 -8.70
N PRO A 441 -16.23 -6.32 -8.80
CA PRO A 441 -14.89 -5.74 -8.87
C PRO A 441 -14.79 -4.69 -9.98
N LYS A 442 -14.02 -3.64 -9.74
CA LYS A 442 -13.81 -2.56 -10.71
C LYS A 442 -12.46 -2.70 -11.40
N PHE A 443 -12.39 -2.30 -12.66
CA PHE A 443 -11.14 -1.99 -13.34
C PHE A 443 -10.76 -0.53 -13.14
N PRO A 444 -9.45 -0.20 -13.07
CA PRO A 444 -9.00 1.19 -13.02
C PRO A 444 -9.44 1.94 -14.29
N ASP A 445 -9.62 3.25 -14.14
CA ASP A 445 -9.87 4.12 -15.29
C ASP A 445 -8.61 4.24 -16.15
N SER A 446 -7.46 4.42 -15.51
CA SER A 446 -6.20 4.58 -16.22
C SER A 446 -5.07 3.80 -15.55
N ILE A 447 -4.21 3.21 -16.37
CA ILE A 447 -2.94 2.61 -15.96
C ILE A 447 -1.83 3.30 -16.76
N ASN A 448 -0.92 3.97 -16.06
CA ASN A 448 0.24 4.63 -16.64
C ASN A 448 1.52 3.96 -16.15
N ILE A 449 2.32 3.44 -17.07
CA ILE A 449 3.60 2.82 -16.75
C ILE A 449 4.70 3.54 -17.52
N ILE A 450 5.53 4.24 -16.79
CA ILE A 450 6.49 5.18 -17.33
C ILE A 450 7.89 4.64 -17.11
N LYS A 451 8.64 4.46 -18.19
CA LYS A 451 10.06 4.05 -18.21
C LYS A 451 10.38 2.83 -17.36
N PRO A 452 9.68 1.70 -17.55
CA PRO A 452 9.98 0.49 -16.80
C PRO A 452 11.34 -0.09 -17.22
N ILE A 453 12.07 -0.60 -16.21
CA ILE A 453 13.32 -1.37 -16.38
C ILE A 453 13.05 -2.78 -15.87
N ILE A 454 13.19 -3.78 -16.73
CA ILE A 454 12.93 -5.18 -16.40
C ILE A 454 14.19 -5.98 -16.65
N ASN A 455 14.69 -6.65 -15.60
CA ASN A 455 15.80 -7.60 -15.69
C ASN A 455 15.31 -8.96 -15.19
N THR A 456 15.40 -10.00 -16.04
CA THR A 456 14.77 -11.29 -15.72
C THR A 456 15.46 -12.49 -16.34
N ASP A 457 15.29 -13.64 -15.68
CA ASP A 457 15.66 -14.97 -16.19
C ASP A 457 14.46 -15.72 -16.81
N ALA A 458 13.26 -15.14 -16.76
CA ALA A 458 12.04 -15.74 -17.27
C ALA A 458 12.06 -15.98 -18.78
N LYS A 459 11.35 -17.02 -19.23
CA LYS A 459 11.20 -17.35 -20.66
C LYS A 459 10.10 -16.57 -21.36
N LEU A 460 9.06 -16.21 -20.64
CA LEU A 460 7.95 -15.41 -21.13
C LEU A 460 7.73 -14.19 -20.24
N ILE A 461 7.63 -13.04 -20.86
CA ILE A 461 7.45 -11.78 -20.18
C ILE A 461 6.19 -11.13 -20.74
N TYR A 462 5.19 -11.05 -19.88
CA TYR A 462 3.98 -10.28 -20.16
C TYR A 462 4.07 -8.97 -19.42
N CYS A 463 4.36 -7.90 -20.10
CA CYS A 463 4.35 -6.60 -19.42
C CYS A 463 2.97 -6.26 -18.85
N TYR A 464 1.90 -6.76 -19.51
CA TYR A 464 0.52 -6.51 -19.08
C TYR A 464 -0.37 -7.72 -19.32
N ASN A 465 -1.10 -8.12 -18.30
CA ASN A 465 -2.19 -9.06 -18.45
C ASN A 465 -3.46 -8.44 -17.87
N LEU A 466 -4.36 -8.05 -18.77
CA LEU A 466 -5.67 -7.51 -18.44
C LEU A 466 -6.78 -8.56 -18.67
N GLY A 467 -6.50 -9.83 -18.42
CA GLY A 467 -7.49 -10.89 -18.54
C GLY A 467 -8.74 -10.58 -17.71
N ALA A 468 -9.92 -10.77 -18.29
CA ALA A 468 -11.17 -10.49 -17.62
C ALA A 468 -11.32 -11.38 -16.38
N ILE A 469 -11.52 -10.74 -15.27
CA ILE A 469 -12.21 -11.23 -14.10
C ILE A 469 -13.67 -10.84 -14.29
N ASN A 470 -14.58 -11.40 -13.51
CA ASN A 470 -16.00 -11.01 -13.52
C ASN A 470 -16.18 -9.61 -12.91
N THR A 471 -15.67 -8.60 -13.59
CA THR A 471 -15.61 -7.20 -13.16
C THR A 471 -16.79 -6.39 -13.69
N GLU A 472 -17.04 -5.20 -13.12
CA GLU A 472 -18.10 -4.29 -13.60
C GLU A 472 -17.90 -3.90 -15.07
N TYR A 473 -16.65 -3.66 -15.48
CA TYR A 473 -16.28 -3.30 -16.85
C TYR A 473 -15.38 -4.35 -17.48
N THR A 474 -15.45 -4.44 -18.80
CA THR A 474 -14.64 -5.39 -19.59
C THR A 474 -13.15 -5.05 -19.60
N ASN A 475 -12.79 -3.76 -19.43
CA ASN A 475 -11.42 -3.27 -19.56
C ASN A 475 -11.16 -1.97 -18.80
N VAL A 476 -9.88 -1.58 -18.75
CA VAL A 476 -9.46 -0.22 -18.42
C VAL A 476 -9.90 0.76 -19.52
N LYS A 477 -10.11 2.01 -19.16
CA LYS A 477 -10.42 3.07 -20.13
C LYS A 477 -9.18 3.52 -20.88
N HIS A 478 -8.04 3.62 -20.17
CA HIS A 478 -6.79 4.08 -20.77
C HIS A 478 -5.59 3.28 -20.21
N LEU A 479 -4.73 2.80 -21.11
CA LEU A 479 -3.44 2.18 -20.78
C LEU A 479 -2.33 2.93 -21.51
N LYS A 480 -1.35 3.45 -20.76
CA LYS A 480 -0.18 4.13 -21.32
C LYS A 480 1.12 3.47 -20.87
N ILE A 481 2.02 3.28 -21.84
CA ILE A 481 3.35 2.70 -21.62
C ILE A 481 4.38 3.55 -22.34
N THR A 482 5.48 3.89 -21.67
CA THR A 482 6.56 4.63 -22.31
C THR A 482 7.90 3.93 -22.12
N ASP A 483 8.85 4.22 -23.00
CA ASP A 483 10.29 3.89 -22.92
C ASP A 483 10.62 2.67 -22.06
N THR A 484 10.62 1.47 -22.62
CA THR A 484 10.88 0.23 -21.87
C THR A 484 12.32 -0.23 -22.05
N ILE A 485 13.00 -0.56 -20.96
CA ILE A 485 14.29 -1.26 -20.96
C ILE A 485 14.07 -2.68 -20.49
N LEU A 486 14.48 -3.65 -21.31
CA LEU A 486 14.29 -5.06 -21.03
C LEU A 486 15.58 -5.83 -21.25
N THR A 487 16.11 -6.41 -20.17
CA THR A 487 17.22 -7.37 -20.21
C THR A 487 16.71 -8.73 -19.79
N ALA A 488 16.78 -9.71 -20.69
CA ALA A 488 16.29 -11.05 -20.42
C ALA A 488 17.23 -12.11 -20.99
N LYS A 489 17.21 -13.30 -20.38
CA LYS A 489 17.88 -14.51 -20.92
C LYS A 489 17.00 -15.26 -21.92
N ALA A 490 15.73 -14.88 -22.01
CA ALA A 490 14.75 -15.53 -22.87
C ALA A 490 15.06 -15.31 -24.36
N GLU A 491 14.75 -16.31 -25.18
CA GLU A 491 14.86 -16.19 -26.63
C GLU A 491 13.68 -15.42 -27.26
N SER A 492 12.55 -15.35 -26.57
CA SER A 492 11.31 -14.73 -27.05
C SER A 492 10.62 -13.94 -25.94
N VAL A 493 10.24 -12.70 -26.21
CA VAL A 493 9.62 -11.80 -25.26
C VAL A 493 8.45 -11.05 -25.89
N TYR A 494 7.33 -10.98 -25.16
CA TYR A 494 6.21 -10.10 -25.46
C TYR A 494 6.29 -8.86 -24.54
N VAL A 495 6.54 -7.70 -25.09
CA VAL A 495 6.70 -6.48 -24.27
C VAL A 495 5.36 -5.86 -23.89
N ALA A 496 4.36 -6.04 -24.70
CA ALA A 496 3.00 -5.63 -24.38
C ALA A 496 2.05 -6.74 -24.88
N ALA A 497 1.59 -7.56 -23.96
CA ALA A 497 0.52 -8.51 -24.24
C ALA A 497 -0.75 -8.01 -23.54
N LEU A 498 -1.71 -7.58 -24.30
CA LEU A 498 -3.03 -7.22 -23.83
C LEU A 498 -4.01 -8.32 -24.26
N ILE A 499 -4.59 -8.98 -23.29
CA ILE A 499 -5.65 -9.95 -23.52
C ILE A 499 -6.95 -9.31 -23.08
N ILE A 500 -7.83 -9.04 -24.02
CA ILE A 500 -9.22 -8.60 -23.76
C ILE A 500 -10.10 -9.85 -23.81
N LYS A 501 -10.74 -10.18 -22.69
CA LYS A 501 -11.77 -11.22 -22.62
C LYS A 501 -13.11 -10.59 -22.34
N ASP A 502 -14.17 -11.08 -22.98
CA ASP A 502 -15.53 -10.73 -22.63
C ASP A 502 -16.15 -11.74 -21.68
N SER A 503 -16.95 -11.20 -20.77
CA SER A 503 -17.98 -11.93 -20.06
C SER A 503 -19.35 -11.34 -20.42
N ILE A 504 -20.35 -12.20 -20.53
CA ILE A 504 -21.70 -11.84 -21.01
C ILE A 504 -22.37 -10.78 -20.11
N ASN A 505 -21.91 -10.63 -18.86
CA ASN A 505 -22.54 -9.79 -17.83
C ASN A 505 -21.73 -8.54 -17.47
N GLN A 506 -20.75 -8.15 -18.29
CA GLN A 506 -19.92 -6.97 -18.01
C GLN A 506 -20.40 -5.76 -18.81
N LYS A 507 -20.28 -4.56 -18.19
CA LYS A 507 -20.49 -3.30 -18.91
C LYS A 507 -19.36 -3.09 -19.90
N LYS A 508 -19.72 -2.77 -21.13
CA LYS A 508 -18.75 -2.52 -22.20
C LYS A 508 -18.03 -1.21 -21.99
N ARG A 509 -16.72 -1.20 -22.23
CA ARG A 509 -15.88 -0.02 -22.09
C ARG A 509 -14.88 0.04 -23.23
N ASN A 510 -14.87 1.14 -23.98
CA ASN A 510 -13.83 1.40 -24.97
C ASN A 510 -12.50 1.62 -24.26
N THR A 511 -11.45 1.02 -24.79
CA THR A 511 -10.09 1.11 -24.25
C THR A 511 -9.20 1.90 -25.20
N THR A 512 -8.45 2.86 -24.69
CA THR A 512 -7.35 3.50 -25.42
C THR A 512 -6.03 2.93 -24.92
N ILE A 513 -5.21 2.45 -25.85
CA ILE A 513 -3.88 1.90 -25.56
C ILE A 513 -2.86 2.82 -26.23
N GLU A 514 -1.97 3.40 -25.44
CA GLU A 514 -0.85 4.24 -25.92
C GLU A 514 0.50 3.58 -25.58
N ILE A 515 1.30 3.33 -26.58
CA ILE A 515 2.70 2.90 -26.42
C ILE A 515 3.57 3.97 -27.08
N GLU A 516 4.51 4.51 -26.32
CA GLU A 516 5.33 5.64 -26.77
C GLU A 516 6.82 5.43 -26.44
N GLY A 517 7.69 5.85 -27.34
CA GLY A 517 9.13 5.96 -27.13
C GLY A 517 9.90 4.69 -27.50
N ARG A 518 10.98 4.39 -26.77
CA ARG A 518 11.96 3.38 -27.15
C ARG A 518 11.84 2.10 -26.36
N LEU A 519 11.94 0.96 -27.06
CA LEU A 519 12.27 -0.33 -26.45
C LEU A 519 13.77 -0.59 -26.60
N THR A 520 14.48 -0.66 -25.48
CA THR A 520 15.89 -1.10 -25.44
C THR A 520 15.95 -2.51 -24.90
N THR A 521 16.45 -3.46 -25.68
CA THR A 521 16.49 -4.87 -25.26
C THR A 521 17.70 -5.61 -25.86
N ASN A 522 18.21 -6.59 -25.12
CA ASN A 522 19.19 -7.56 -25.58
C ASN A 522 18.56 -8.79 -26.28
N VAL A 523 17.24 -8.91 -26.27
CA VAL A 523 16.54 -10.09 -26.82
C VAL A 523 16.45 -9.96 -28.34
N ILE A 524 16.92 -10.98 -29.05
CA ILE A 524 17.03 -10.96 -30.51
C ILE A 524 15.67 -11.16 -31.19
N ASN A 525 14.82 -12.02 -30.64
CA ASN A 525 13.52 -12.40 -31.22
C ASN A 525 12.35 -11.83 -30.41
N THR A 526 12.27 -10.50 -30.29
CA THR A 526 11.16 -9.85 -29.61
C THR A 526 9.93 -9.78 -30.51
N LYS A 527 8.83 -10.41 -30.09
CA LYS A 527 7.49 -10.04 -30.54
C LYS A 527 7.06 -8.85 -29.66
N SER A 528 7.42 -7.66 -30.09
CA SER A 528 7.53 -6.52 -29.19
C SER A 528 6.18 -6.00 -28.71
N VAL A 529 5.16 -6.00 -29.56
CA VAL A 529 3.79 -5.59 -29.18
C VAL A 529 2.83 -6.65 -29.66
N TYR A 530 2.13 -7.27 -28.73
CA TYR A 530 1.10 -8.24 -29.03
C TYR A 530 -0.20 -7.87 -28.34
N ILE A 531 -1.17 -7.44 -29.12
CA ILE A 531 -2.48 -7.01 -28.62
C ILE A 531 -3.52 -7.90 -29.29
N TYR A 532 -4.26 -8.66 -28.52
CA TYR A 532 -5.37 -9.44 -29.05
C TYR A 532 -6.62 -9.35 -28.17
N SER A 533 -7.77 -9.45 -28.82
CA SER A 533 -9.06 -9.49 -28.16
C SER A 533 -9.74 -10.81 -28.46
N ARG A 534 -10.32 -11.42 -27.41
CA ARG A 534 -11.16 -12.62 -27.54
C ARG A 534 -12.65 -12.31 -27.62
N THR A 535 -13.00 -11.04 -27.78
CA THR A 535 -14.39 -10.64 -27.86
C THR A 535 -14.91 -10.72 -29.28
N ASN A 536 -16.07 -11.30 -29.45
CA ASN A 536 -16.83 -11.26 -30.69
C ASN A 536 -17.73 -10.00 -30.76
N ASP A 537 -17.60 -9.08 -29.81
CA ASP A 537 -18.48 -7.95 -29.67
C ASP A 537 -17.87 -6.68 -30.27
N TYR A 538 -18.51 -6.17 -31.31
CA TYR A 538 -18.11 -4.97 -32.04
C TYR A 538 -18.21 -3.68 -31.21
N ASP A 539 -18.93 -3.67 -30.10
CA ASP A 539 -19.14 -2.46 -29.28
C ASP A 539 -18.07 -2.28 -28.19
N ASN A 540 -17.16 -3.25 -28.00
CA ASN A 540 -16.12 -3.25 -26.97
C ASN A 540 -14.72 -3.23 -27.60
N ARG A 541 -14.39 -2.16 -28.33
CA ARG A 541 -13.18 -2.11 -29.15
C ARG A 541 -12.10 -1.21 -28.57
N ALA A 542 -10.85 -1.60 -28.79
CA ALA A 542 -9.67 -0.84 -28.42
C ALA A 542 -9.22 0.07 -29.57
N ASP A 543 -8.85 1.30 -29.23
CA ASP A 543 -8.05 2.19 -30.06
C ASP A 543 -6.60 2.11 -29.63
N VAL A 544 -5.69 1.79 -30.56
CA VAL A 544 -4.26 1.61 -30.29
C VAL A 544 -3.46 2.73 -30.95
N PHE A 545 -2.67 3.43 -30.14
CA PHE A 545 -1.77 4.48 -30.58
C PHE A 545 -0.33 4.10 -30.27
N LEU A 546 0.50 3.98 -31.31
CA LEU A 546 1.93 3.70 -31.20
C LEU A 546 2.69 4.94 -31.66
N ARG A 547 3.35 5.64 -30.73
CA ARG A 547 3.98 6.93 -31.02
C ARG A 547 5.48 6.87 -30.86
N ASN A 548 6.23 7.26 -31.89
CA ASN A 548 7.69 7.32 -31.86
C ASN A 548 8.31 6.00 -31.35
N CYS A 549 7.75 4.86 -31.77
CA CYS A 549 8.19 3.55 -31.32
C CYS A 549 9.48 3.13 -32.03
N PHE A 550 10.61 3.12 -31.30
CA PHE A 550 11.92 2.67 -31.78
C PHE A 550 12.35 1.38 -31.07
N GLY A 551 13.00 0.46 -31.79
CA GLY A 551 13.46 -0.81 -31.24
C GLY A 551 12.38 -1.87 -31.11
N TYR A 552 11.15 -1.57 -31.41
CA TYR A 552 10.05 -2.54 -31.51
C TYR A 552 10.11 -3.21 -32.87
N LYS A 553 10.41 -4.51 -32.90
CA LYS A 553 10.59 -5.22 -34.18
C LYS A 553 9.30 -5.70 -34.80
N THR A 554 8.38 -6.20 -34.01
CA THR A 554 7.14 -6.80 -34.48
C THR A 554 5.94 -6.23 -33.75
N PHE A 555 4.98 -5.77 -34.52
CA PHE A 555 3.64 -5.41 -34.05
C PHE A 555 2.69 -6.51 -34.50
N ARG A 556 2.10 -7.22 -33.53
CA ARG A 556 1.16 -8.30 -33.77
C ARG A 556 -0.19 -8.00 -33.15
N PHE A 557 -1.23 -8.11 -33.95
CA PHE A 557 -2.59 -7.87 -33.52
C PHE A 557 -3.49 -9.04 -33.90
N GLY A 558 -4.49 -9.32 -33.06
CA GLY A 558 -5.42 -10.41 -33.33
C GLY A 558 -6.80 -10.20 -32.72
N GLY A 559 -7.82 -10.82 -33.33
CA GLY A 559 -9.20 -10.79 -32.89
C GLY A 559 -9.99 -9.56 -33.32
N PHE A 560 -11.30 -9.57 -33.03
CA PHE A 560 -12.25 -8.54 -33.48
C PHE A 560 -12.25 -7.26 -32.65
N GLY A 561 -11.62 -7.24 -31.49
CA GLY A 561 -11.73 -6.19 -30.49
C GLY A 561 -10.86 -4.95 -30.73
N ILE A 562 -10.23 -4.79 -31.89
CA ILE A 562 -9.40 -3.61 -32.21
C ILE A 562 -10.08 -2.81 -33.29
N LYS A 563 -10.37 -1.54 -33.00
CA LYS A 563 -11.08 -0.65 -33.92
C LYS A 563 -10.10 0.12 -34.81
N ASN A 564 -9.15 0.80 -34.19
CA ASN A 564 -8.16 1.60 -34.88
C ASN A 564 -6.76 1.26 -34.40
N VAL A 565 -5.80 1.22 -35.32
CA VAL A 565 -4.37 1.16 -35.02
C VAL A 565 -3.70 2.34 -35.71
N ILE A 566 -3.14 3.26 -34.95
CA ILE A 566 -2.44 4.43 -35.47
C ILE A 566 -0.98 4.33 -35.01
N VAL A 567 -0.08 4.20 -35.98
CA VAL A 567 1.37 4.24 -35.76
C VAL A 567 1.86 5.58 -36.29
N ASP A 568 2.39 6.44 -35.42
CA ASP A 568 2.87 7.77 -35.76
C ASP A 568 4.34 7.96 -35.33
N GLY A 569 5.24 8.02 -36.28
CA GLY A 569 6.69 8.06 -36.05
C GLY A 569 7.27 6.70 -35.62
N GLY A 570 8.60 6.67 -35.52
CA GLY A 570 9.32 5.48 -35.11
C GLY A 570 9.69 4.53 -36.27
N GLU A 571 10.01 3.28 -35.91
CA GLU A 571 10.43 2.24 -36.86
C GLU A 571 9.60 0.97 -36.69
N VAL A 572 9.34 0.30 -37.80
CA VAL A 572 8.63 -1.00 -37.87
C VAL A 572 9.42 -1.96 -38.74
N VAL A 573 9.55 -3.22 -38.30
CA VAL A 573 10.13 -4.30 -39.11
C VAL A 573 9.03 -5.21 -39.62
N ASN A 574 8.23 -5.78 -38.71
CA ASN A 574 7.11 -6.66 -39.07
C ASN A 574 5.78 -6.14 -38.52
N PHE A 575 4.75 -6.33 -39.29
CA PHE A 575 3.37 -6.18 -38.87
C PHE A 575 2.62 -7.47 -39.17
N GLU A 576 2.16 -8.14 -38.12
CA GLU A 576 1.57 -9.47 -38.19
C GLU A 576 0.10 -9.45 -37.73
N ASN A 577 -0.74 -10.20 -38.42
CA ASN A 577 -2.09 -10.50 -38.00
C ASN A 577 -2.14 -11.91 -37.38
N ASP A 578 -2.73 -12.02 -36.19
CA ASP A 578 -2.99 -13.29 -35.55
C ASP A 578 -4.44 -13.72 -35.77
N ASN A 579 -4.66 -14.58 -36.76
CA ASN A 579 -5.98 -15.10 -37.07
C ASN A 579 -6.47 -16.17 -36.09
N THR A 580 -5.69 -16.52 -35.07
CA THR A 580 -6.06 -17.56 -34.09
C THR A 580 -7.35 -17.20 -33.33
N PHE A 581 -7.67 -15.92 -33.19
CA PHE A 581 -8.79 -15.42 -32.40
C PHE A 581 -9.81 -14.59 -33.21
N GLY A 582 -9.77 -14.68 -34.52
CA GLY A 582 -10.71 -14.00 -35.42
C GLY A 582 -10.03 -13.06 -36.43
N ASP A 583 -10.83 -12.57 -37.36
CA ASP A 583 -10.35 -11.77 -38.49
C ASP A 583 -10.07 -10.32 -38.06
N PHE A 584 -8.81 -9.90 -38.16
CA PHE A 584 -8.38 -8.53 -37.92
C PHE A 584 -8.75 -7.56 -39.05
N SER A 585 -9.31 -8.05 -40.13
CA SER A 585 -9.59 -7.31 -41.39
C SER A 585 -10.53 -6.11 -41.27
N THR A 586 -11.23 -5.96 -40.15
CA THR A 586 -12.21 -4.89 -39.92
C THR A 586 -11.65 -3.61 -39.31
N SER A 587 -10.36 -3.58 -38.96
CA SER A 587 -9.75 -2.43 -38.27
C SER A 587 -9.21 -1.39 -39.25
N ASN A 588 -9.33 -0.12 -38.90
CA ASN A 588 -8.63 0.98 -39.58
C ASN A 588 -7.18 1.01 -39.11
N ILE A 589 -6.23 0.92 -40.04
CA ILE A 589 -4.83 0.97 -39.76
C ILE A 589 -4.21 2.20 -40.43
N GLN A 590 -3.47 3.01 -39.68
CA GLN A 590 -2.79 4.19 -40.21
C GLN A 590 -1.34 4.19 -39.76
N PHE A 591 -0.44 4.28 -40.73
CA PHE A 591 0.98 4.52 -40.52
C PHE A 591 1.34 5.93 -40.98
N LYS A 592 1.84 6.76 -40.07
CA LYS A 592 2.23 8.13 -40.33
C LYS A 592 3.68 8.34 -39.96
N ASN A 593 4.48 8.92 -40.85
CA ASN A 593 5.88 9.26 -40.57
C ASN A 593 6.75 8.08 -40.07
N VAL A 594 6.43 6.85 -40.50
CA VAL A 594 7.07 5.61 -40.03
C VAL A 594 8.21 5.21 -40.96
N GLU A 595 9.34 4.82 -40.38
CA GLU A 595 10.43 4.14 -41.10
C GLU A 595 10.23 2.61 -41.05
N TRP A 596 10.02 2.02 -42.19
CA TRP A 596 9.93 0.58 -42.38
C TRP A 596 11.28 0.02 -42.75
N LYS A 597 11.80 -0.93 -41.92
CA LYS A 597 13.20 -1.44 -42.08
C LYS A 597 13.31 -2.80 -42.78
N GLY A 598 12.26 -3.28 -43.41
CA GLY A 598 12.18 -4.57 -44.08
C GLY A 598 11.39 -5.59 -43.27
N GLY A 599 10.82 -6.59 -43.94
CA GLY A 599 10.07 -7.67 -43.30
C GLY A 599 8.72 -7.91 -43.93
N THR A 600 7.85 -8.58 -43.18
CA THR A 600 6.53 -9.00 -43.64
C THR A 600 5.44 -8.06 -43.15
N ILE A 601 4.51 -7.75 -44.03
CA ILE A 601 3.30 -7.00 -43.72
C ILE A 601 2.12 -7.89 -44.12
N GLU A 602 1.44 -8.44 -43.11
CA GLU A 602 0.39 -9.45 -43.33
C GLU A 602 -1.02 -8.87 -43.21
N ASN A 603 -1.92 -9.35 -44.06
CA ASN A 603 -3.36 -9.20 -43.96
C ASN A 603 -3.83 -7.76 -43.68
N LEU A 604 -3.38 -6.80 -44.49
CA LEU A 604 -3.80 -5.42 -44.40
C LEU A 604 -5.14 -5.20 -45.14
N SER A 605 -6.14 -4.76 -44.41
CA SER A 605 -7.36 -4.18 -44.96
C SER A 605 -7.56 -2.78 -44.39
N HIS A 606 -8.15 -1.88 -45.18
CA HIS A 606 -8.41 -0.48 -44.76
C HIS A 606 -7.17 0.25 -44.20
N THR A 607 -6.00 0.07 -44.81
CA THR A 607 -4.74 0.61 -44.35
C THR A 607 -4.32 1.84 -45.12
N LEU A 608 -3.92 2.89 -44.40
CA LEU A 608 -3.34 4.11 -44.93
C LEU A 608 -1.89 4.25 -44.50
N PHE A 609 -1.00 4.38 -45.50
CA PHE A 609 0.40 4.79 -45.30
C PHE A 609 0.53 6.27 -45.68
N GLN A 610 1.00 7.11 -44.74
CA GLN A 610 1.17 8.53 -44.94
C GLN A 610 2.59 8.97 -44.59
N SER A 611 3.30 9.57 -45.50
CA SER A 611 4.69 10.07 -45.29
C SER A 611 5.66 9.00 -44.74
N CYS A 612 5.48 7.74 -45.13
CA CYS A 612 6.30 6.61 -44.68
C CYS A 612 7.54 6.43 -45.57
N VAL A 613 8.59 5.86 -44.98
CA VAL A 613 9.84 5.52 -45.66
C VAL A 613 10.07 4.03 -45.57
N PHE A 614 10.20 3.35 -46.71
CA PHE A 614 10.48 1.92 -46.78
C PHE A 614 11.94 1.73 -47.19
N THR A 615 12.78 1.26 -46.27
CA THR A 615 14.23 1.13 -46.47
C THR A 615 14.72 -0.28 -46.73
N GLY A 616 13.85 -1.27 -46.68
CA GLY A 616 14.16 -2.68 -46.91
C GLY A 616 13.28 -3.34 -47.95
N ASN A 617 13.42 -4.65 -48.09
CA ASN A 617 12.55 -5.49 -48.93
C ASN A 617 11.30 -5.90 -48.13
N TYR A 618 10.14 -5.71 -48.72
CA TYR A 618 8.86 -5.97 -48.10
C TYR A 618 8.05 -6.97 -48.88
N VAL A 619 7.34 -7.80 -48.14
CA VAL A 619 6.33 -8.72 -48.69
C VAL A 619 4.98 -8.37 -48.08
N PHE A 620 4.04 -7.97 -48.92
CA PHE A 620 2.65 -7.80 -48.56
C PHE A 620 1.91 -9.10 -48.86
N SER A 621 1.48 -9.82 -47.84
CA SER A 621 0.86 -11.14 -48.02
C SER A 621 -0.59 -11.08 -48.51
N SER A 622 -1.35 -10.03 -48.17
CA SER A 622 -2.63 -9.68 -48.79
C SER A 622 -2.87 -8.18 -48.54
N ALA A 623 -3.19 -7.45 -49.58
CA ALA A 623 -3.29 -6.00 -49.52
C ALA A 623 -4.57 -5.50 -50.16
N ASP A 624 -5.71 -5.99 -49.70
CA ASP A 624 -6.99 -5.45 -50.08
C ASP A 624 -7.22 -4.09 -49.38
N GLN A 625 -7.53 -3.05 -50.16
CA GLN A 625 -7.84 -1.70 -49.66
C GLN A 625 -6.66 -0.99 -48.94
N VAL A 626 -5.47 -1.05 -49.48
CA VAL A 626 -4.31 -0.25 -49.03
C VAL A 626 -4.25 1.07 -49.80
N SER A 627 -4.01 2.17 -49.09
CA SER A 627 -3.88 3.51 -49.66
C SER A 627 -2.56 4.14 -49.28
N PHE A 628 -1.98 4.93 -50.16
CA PHE A 628 -0.75 5.69 -49.92
C PHE A 628 -1.01 7.19 -50.14
N ALA A 629 -0.56 8.00 -49.20
CA ALA A 629 -0.68 9.44 -49.24
C ALA A 629 0.62 10.15 -48.83
N ASN A 630 0.95 11.25 -49.49
CA ASN A 630 2.05 12.15 -49.16
C ASN A 630 3.42 11.49 -49.11
N ASN A 631 4.31 11.83 -50.01
CA ASN A 631 5.77 11.60 -49.97
C ASN A 631 6.24 10.20 -49.50
N ILE A 632 5.67 9.13 -49.99
CA ILE A 632 6.14 7.77 -49.72
C ILE A 632 7.51 7.57 -50.41
N LYS A 633 8.50 7.07 -49.67
CA LYS A 633 9.83 6.67 -50.19
C LYS A 633 10.00 5.16 -50.01
N TYR A 634 10.58 4.49 -51.01
CA TYR A 634 10.77 3.02 -50.92
C TYR A 634 12.02 2.58 -51.69
N ALA A 635 12.68 1.52 -51.22
CA ALA A 635 13.78 0.85 -51.90
C ALA A 635 13.25 -0.28 -52.81
N SER A 636 12.49 -1.20 -52.28
CA SER A 636 11.73 -2.21 -53.03
C SER A 636 10.48 -2.62 -52.31
N VAL A 637 9.40 -2.96 -53.05
CA VAL A 637 8.11 -3.41 -52.49
C VAL A 637 7.58 -4.51 -53.39
N SER A 638 7.13 -5.60 -52.77
CA SER A 638 6.48 -6.73 -53.45
C SER A 638 5.11 -7.03 -52.82
N GLY A 639 4.24 -7.69 -53.55
CA GLY A 639 2.89 -8.11 -53.05
C GLY A 639 1.81 -7.05 -53.13
N LEU A 640 2.11 -5.81 -53.53
CA LEU A 640 1.11 -4.80 -53.79
C LEU A 640 0.55 -4.88 -55.21
N PRO A 641 -0.73 -4.51 -55.42
CA PRO A 641 -1.29 -4.33 -56.76
C PRO A 641 -0.50 -3.30 -57.58
N ALA A 642 -0.34 -3.58 -58.88
CA ALA A 642 0.50 -2.76 -59.74
C ALA A 642 0.08 -1.27 -59.84
N ASN A 643 -1.22 -0.98 -59.76
CA ASN A 643 -1.76 0.38 -59.74
C ASN A 643 -1.30 1.17 -58.51
N ILE A 644 -1.13 0.51 -57.36
CA ILE A 644 -0.63 1.12 -56.10
C ILE A 644 0.87 1.38 -56.22
N VAL A 645 1.64 0.39 -56.66
CA VAL A 645 3.11 0.55 -56.85
C VAL A 645 3.40 1.70 -57.78
N ASN A 646 2.64 1.85 -58.86
CA ASN A 646 2.81 2.95 -59.83
C ASN A 646 2.44 4.34 -59.29
N SER A 647 1.68 4.40 -58.18
CA SER A 647 1.34 5.68 -57.53
C SER A 647 2.41 6.13 -56.49
N MET A 648 3.35 5.25 -56.12
CA MET A 648 4.41 5.55 -55.20
C MET A 648 5.54 6.29 -55.88
N LYS A 649 6.13 7.29 -55.21
CA LYS A 649 7.32 7.97 -55.72
C LYS A 649 8.54 7.10 -55.57
N PRO A 650 9.43 7.00 -56.61
CA PRO A 650 10.66 6.22 -56.48
C PRO A 650 11.56 6.75 -55.37
N PRO A 651 12.46 5.93 -54.82
CA PRO A 651 13.44 6.39 -53.83
C PRO A 651 14.31 7.47 -54.44
N PHE A 652 14.79 8.39 -53.59
CA PHE A 652 15.84 9.33 -54.06
C PHE A 652 17.07 8.50 -54.41
N VAL A 653 17.53 8.66 -55.65
CA VAL A 653 18.82 8.17 -56.11
C VAL A 653 19.94 9.02 -55.48
#